data_d18a7cc59d93e59b8d23fdecc4cfb759
#
_entry.id   d18a7cc59d93e59b8d23fdecc4cfb759
#
_cell.length_a   1.000
_cell.length_b   1.000
_cell.length_c   1.000
_cell.angle_alpha   90.00
_cell.angle_beta   90.00
_cell.angle_gamma   90.00
#
_symmetry.space_group_name_H-M   'P 1'
#
loop_
_entity.id
_entity.type
_entity.pdbx_description
1 polymer ?
#
loop_
_entity_poly.entity_id
_entity_poly.type
_entity_poly.pdbx_seq_one_letter_code
_entity_poly.pdbx_strand_id
1 'polypeptide(L)'
;MKYKFIFIIFLLTSFSLFSQEYEDPHAYLDWKQIETKHFFINFHPGTENTAKVLAKIAEEVYPAITSIYNHEPDTKVSLIIKDYGDYSNGASYYYDNKIEIWATALDFDLRGTHNWLRNVFTHEFTHLIQLQTSMKFGRKVPAFYLQWMNYESERRPDVLYGFPNVLVSYPIPGTSIPAWFAEGVAQYNNPDLKYDYWDSHRDMILRMYALSDSLLSWGDMGTFGKNSLGNESSYNAGFSLIQYISDKYGFDKVRDISYQMSSPLQFNLDGAIEKVLGKTGIELYNEWKDYIIHDYKRRTETIAKNVVTGEIIASEGFANFYPVFSPDNKKIVYTSNKKFDYFSWSSLYLYDIETKKEEQIKFGVKSELSFSQDGNLIYYSKLNSPNTRDESYYDIYCYNISKKEEKRITENLRAYAPSVSNDGNKIVFLSQIDGTVNIYYFDIKDNKITQLTSYKNHEQLYSPKWSNDGKQIIYCYSQKDERDIYLLDVNSRIIEPLIKNGHDNRNPVFSKDGRYIYFSSNLTGIFNIFKYDLQTNLLEQLTNVLGGAFMPSVNDSGDIVYSLYHFGGFKIALIKQPNPISKEKCEYLRREEVKKALLNKWTFLNNFDDSNVEEHNSRNYNNVFGSLSFFPMIRLDNYNKHNKFIDNIKPGVYISSSDVLDKYGFFAGGSINLKMERDLFLIFDYKDKLPLLYDLGLTPQLTLELYNITRTTDNQIELPLYNIPVEVTYNMFEFDVSATHKIFNADTYLKLLFRYSRYGSSVSSFYLPEVNQLVPASSDYYLHGVDFGLDFSTKNIIPSRTSAINPIGRKFHFKFDYEMNSFNSKGEYKIEDGLLKPVYDDYKFPKIELKYTESFPLPGWMHTLTFELHTASILGPKVDEFFNYYIGGFSGMKGYTFYGLGGNEVARINLSYRFPIIDGIDLKLAHVYFDKLYASVFFDYGNAWMDKTSLKDFKKDIGFELRLETFSFYMYPTRIFLSTAYGLDEFSNIYNKKLINFGKEWKFYLGILFGFDIFDIN
;
A
#
# COMPACT_ATOMS: atom_id res chain seq x y z
N MET A 1 -1.17 -31.86 -7.23
CA MET A 1 -1.07 -30.71 -8.17
C MET A 1 -1.27 -29.35 -7.50
N LYS A 2 -2.18 -29.15 -6.57
CA LYS A 2 -2.33 -27.93 -5.75
C LYS A 2 -1.09 -27.48 -5.00
N TYR A 3 -0.27 -28.41 -4.59
CA TYR A 3 0.89 -28.19 -3.75
C TYR A 3 2.15 -27.73 -4.49
N LYS A 4 2.14 -27.79 -5.83
CA LYS A 4 3.16 -27.17 -6.68
C LYS A 4 3.08 -25.64 -6.61
N PHE A 5 1.85 -25.12 -6.52
CA PHE A 5 1.60 -23.68 -6.39
C PHE A 5 2.19 -23.12 -5.09
N ILE A 6 2.10 -23.86 -3.98
CA ILE A 6 2.65 -23.39 -2.70
C ILE A 6 4.18 -23.29 -2.75
N PHE A 7 4.87 -24.23 -3.37
CA PHE A 7 6.34 -24.14 -3.51
C PHE A 7 6.77 -23.05 -4.51
N ILE A 8 6.00 -22.86 -5.55
CA ILE A 8 6.19 -21.82 -6.55
C ILE A 8 5.86 -20.45 -5.98
N ILE A 9 4.76 -20.32 -5.24
CA ILE A 9 4.43 -19.14 -4.45
C ILE A 9 5.55 -18.86 -3.46
N PHE A 10 6.16 -19.87 -2.82
CA PHE A 10 7.31 -19.68 -1.94
C PHE A 10 8.59 -19.19 -2.62
N LEU A 11 8.80 -19.51 -3.87
CA LEU A 11 9.84 -18.88 -4.68
C LEU A 11 9.46 -17.42 -5.01
N LEU A 12 8.20 -17.15 -5.28
CA LEU A 12 7.67 -15.83 -5.59
C LEU A 12 7.51 -14.94 -4.36
N THR A 13 7.17 -15.52 -3.20
CA THR A 13 6.93 -14.76 -1.97
C THR A 13 8.18 -14.13 -1.36
N SER A 14 9.37 -14.45 -1.84
CA SER A 14 10.58 -13.69 -1.52
C SER A 14 10.57 -12.27 -2.12
N PHE A 15 9.56 -11.91 -2.90
CA PHE A 15 9.51 -10.71 -3.74
C PHE A 15 8.22 -9.90 -3.64
N SER A 16 7.62 -9.78 -2.47
CA SER A 16 6.53 -8.80 -2.30
C SER A 16 6.96 -7.33 -2.44
N LEU A 17 8.23 -7.06 -2.68
CA LEU A 17 8.62 -5.80 -3.30
C LEU A 17 8.01 -5.65 -4.70
N PHE A 18 7.50 -6.74 -5.30
CA PHE A 18 6.94 -6.79 -6.64
C PHE A 18 5.58 -7.51 -6.74
N SER A 19 5.03 -8.06 -5.66
CA SER A 19 3.61 -8.39 -5.64
C SER A 19 2.81 -7.12 -5.43
N GLN A 20 2.88 -6.21 -6.38
CA GLN A 20 1.80 -5.26 -6.55
C GLN A 20 0.51 -6.08 -6.68
N GLU A 21 -0.49 -5.77 -5.87
CA GLU A 21 -1.86 -6.11 -6.25
C GLU A 21 -1.99 -5.75 -7.73
N TYR A 22 -2.61 -6.64 -8.50
CA TYR A 22 -2.78 -6.45 -9.94
C TYR A 22 -3.35 -5.06 -10.20
N GLU A 23 -2.48 -4.10 -10.52
CA GLU A 23 -2.87 -2.76 -10.98
C GLU A 23 -2.98 -2.81 -12.50
N ASP A 24 -4.08 -2.30 -13.03
CA ASP A 24 -4.27 -2.19 -14.47
C ASP A 24 -3.24 -1.18 -15.02
N PRO A 25 -2.39 -1.54 -15.99
CA PRO A 25 -1.43 -0.62 -16.59
C PRO A 25 -2.10 0.42 -17.50
N HIS A 26 -3.43 0.46 -17.55
CA HIS A 26 -4.23 1.33 -18.42
C HIS A 26 -3.75 1.30 -19.88
N ALA A 27 -3.46 0.10 -20.37
CA ALA A 27 -3.00 -0.12 -21.74
C ALA A 27 -4.01 0.32 -22.82
N TYR A 28 -5.28 0.49 -22.44
CA TYR A 28 -6.32 1.03 -23.33
C TYR A 28 -6.11 2.52 -23.66
N LEU A 29 -5.35 3.26 -22.84
CA LEU A 29 -4.99 4.65 -23.12
C LEU A 29 -3.94 4.71 -24.25
N ASP A 30 -4.07 5.72 -25.11
CA ASP A 30 -3.11 5.95 -26.19
C ASP A 30 -1.90 6.72 -25.63
N TRP A 31 -1.02 6.00 -24.96
CA TRP A 31 0.15 6.55 -24.32
C TRP A 31 1.10 7.21 -25.34
N LYS A 32 1.52 8.41 -25.00
CA LYS A 32 2.47 9.24 -25.76
C LYS A 32 3.70 9.55 -24.94
N GLN A 33 4.76 9.97 -25.60
CA GLN A 33 6.03 10.29 -24.96
C GLN A 33 6.59 11.58 -25.53
N ILE A 34 6.99 12.50 -24.66
CA ILE A 34 7.87 13.62 -24.93
C ILE A 34 9.27 13.23 -24.50
N GLU A 35 10.26 13.50 -25.34
CA GLU A 35 11.68 13.29 -25.02
C GLU A 35 12.38 14.63 -24.83
N THR A 36 13.01 14.83 -23.67
CA THR A 36 13.84 15.98 -23.37
C THR A 36 15.31 15.55 -23.27
N LYS A 37 16.18 16.44 -22.84
CA LYS A 37 17.61 16.12 -22.68
C LYS A 37 17.85 15.02 -21.65
N HIS A 38 17.17 15.07 -20.49
CA HIS A 38 17.41 14.17 -19.36
C HIS A 38 16.23 13.25 -19.04
N PHE A 39 15.04 13.47 -19.66
CA PHE A 39 13.82 12.78 -19.30
C PHE A 39 13.06 12.21 -20.49
N PHE A 40 12.26 11.15 -20.20
CA PHE A 40 11.14 10.69 -20.99
C PHE A 40 9.86 11.00 -20.22
N ILE A 41 8.97 11.82 -20.76
CA ILE A 41 7.70 12.15 -20.14
C ILE A 41 6.61 11.34 -20.84
N ASN A 42 6.08 10.34 -20.13
CA ASN A 42 5.04 9.45 -20.62
C ASN A 42 3.68 9.93 -20.10
N PHE A 43 2.75 10.14 -21.02
CA PHE A 43 1.44 10.73 -20.71
C PHE A 43 0.36 10.14 -21.61
N HIS A 44 -0.89 10.34 -21.26
CA HIS A 44 -2.04 9.89 -22.04
C HIS A 44 -2.92 11.08 -22.46
N PRO A 45 -3.85 10.92 -23.45
CA PRO A 45 -4.77 11.97 -23.84
C PRO A 45 -5.53 12.53 -22.64
N GLY A 46 -5.62 13.87 -22.58
CA GLY A 46 -6.21 14.61 -21.47
C GLY A 46 -5.23 15.06 -20.40
N THR A 47 -3.90 14.79 -20.58
CA THR A 47 -2.83 15.25 -19.69
C THR A 47 -1.72 15.98 -20.45
N GLU A 48 -2.04 16.54 -21.61
CA GLU A 48 -1.08 17.18 -22.51
C GLU A 48 -0.44 18.42 -21.92
N ASN A 49 -1.23 19.25 -21.22
CA ASN A 49 -0.70 20.47 -20.60
C ASN A 49 0.20 20.11 -19.42
N THR A 50 -0.22 19.17 -18.56
CA THR A 50 0.61 18.69 -17.47
C THR A 50 1.94 18.11 -17.98
N ALA A 51 1.93 17.38 -19.10
CA ALA A 51 3.15 16.81 -19.69
C ALA A 51 4.15 17.89 -20.16
N LYS A 52 3.67 18.95 -20.82
CA LYS A 52 4.51 20.07 -21.28
C LYS A 52 5.09 20.85 -20.09
N VAL A 53 4.25 21.17 -19.11
CA VAL A 53 4.68 21.87 -17.89
C VAL A 53 5.68 21.06 -17.11
N LEU A 54 5.45 19.74 -16.95
CA LEU A 54 6.36 18.85 -16.26
C LEU A 54 7.71 18.71 -16.99
N ALA A 55 7.70 18.67 -18.33
CA ALA A 55 8.93 18.64 -19.12
C ALA A 55 9.82 19.86 -18.84
N LYS A 56 9.22 21.06 -18.78
CA LYS A 56 9.91 22.31 -18.43
C LYS A 56 10.46 22.24 -16.99
N ILE A 57 9.60 21.91 -16.02
CA ILE A 57 9.98 21.84 -14.60
C ILE A 57 11.14 20.86 -14.40
N ALA A 58 11.07 19.70 -15.02
CA ALA A 58 12.06 18.65 -14.87
C ALA A 58 13.46 19.11 -15.33
N GLU A 59 13.56 19.75 -16.48
CA GLU A 59 14.83 20.26 -16.97
C GLU A 59 15.36 21.46 -16.14
N GLU A 60 14.48 22.31 -15.61
CA GLU A 60 14.87 23.41 -14.72
C GLU A 60 15.41 22.91 -13.37
N VAL A 61 14.79 21.87 -12.79
CA VAL A 61 15.14 21.31 -11.48
C VAL A 61 16.35 20.39 -11.55
N TYR A 62 16.56 19.69 -12.68
CA TYR A 62 17.63 18.71 -12.84
C TYR A 62 19.00 19.18 -12.34
N PRO A 63 19.58 20.31 -12.85
CA PRO A 63 20.89 20.75 -12.40
C PRO A 63 20.88 21.24 -10.94
N ALA A 64 19.75 21.73 -10.44
CA ALA A 64 19.65 22.23 -9.09
C ALA A 64 19.72 21.11 -8.03
N ILE A 65 19.28 19.90 -8.36
CA ILE A 65 19.33 18.74 -7.45
C ILE A 65 20.61 17.91 -7.69
N THR A 66 20.93 17.57 -8.95
CA THR A 66 22.12 16.76 -9.26
C THR A 66 23.42 17.40 -8.79
N SER A 67 23.54 18.73 -8.86
CA SER A 67 24.73 19.43 -8.39
C SER A 67 24.97 19.36 -6.87
N ILE A 68 23.92 19.18 -6.07
CA ILE A 68 24.04 18.99 -4.61
C ILE A 68 24.81 17.70 -4.30
N TYR A 69 24.39 16.63 -4.98
CA TYR A 69 24.92 15.29 -4.74
C TYR A 69 26.09 14.94 -5.65
N ASN A 70 26.45 15.81 -6.60
CA ASN A 70 27.43 15.50 -7.65
C ASN A 70 27.16 14.11 -8.27
N HIS A 71 25.88 13.81 -8.49
CA HIS A 71 25.40 12.54 -9.01
C HIS A 71 24.36 12.79 -10.12
N GLU A 72 24.53 12.11 -11.23
CA GLU A 72 23.60 12.13 -12.35
C GLU A 72 23.12 10.71 -12.63
N PRO A 73 21.83 10.48 -12.94
CA PRO A 73 21.34 9.18 -13.37
C PRO A 73 22.10 8.66 -14.59
N ASP A 74 22.38 7.36 -14.63
CA ASP A 74 23.12 6.70 -15.71
C ASP A 74 22.37 6.63 -17.05
N THR A 75 21.04 6.84 -17.01
CA THR A 75 20.14 6.91 -18.17
C THR A 75 19.10 7.99 -17.95
N LYS A 76 18.38 8.40 -19.00
CA LYS A 76 17.25 9.32 -18.86
C LYS A 76 16.22 8.76 -17.87
N VAL A 77 15.65 9.65 -17.07
CA VAL A 77 14.61 9.30 -16.08
C VAL A 77 13.25 9.27 -16.78
N SER A 78 12.48 8.24 -16.54
CA SER A 78 11.11 8.10 -17.07
C SER A 78 10.11 8.69 -16.09
N LEU A 79 9.39 9.74 -16.52
CA LEU A 79 8.28 10.34 -15.79
C LEU A 79 6.97 9.77 -16.34
N ILE A 80 6.07 9.37 -15.48
CA ILE A 80 4.75 8.83 -15.85
C ILE A 80 3.69 9.71 -15.23
N ILE A 81 2.84 10.30 -16.06
CA ILE A 81 1.71 11.12 -15.61
C ILE A 81 0.47 10.26 -15.55
N LYS A 82 -0.14 10.22 -14.36
CA LYS A 82 -1.36 9.47 -14.08
C LYS A 82 -2.52 10.45 -13.84
N ASP A 83 -3.66 10.27 -14.54
CA ASP A 83 -4.90 11.04 -14.34
C ASP A 83 -6.16 10.22 -14.66
N TYR A 84 -6.11 8.92 -14.39
CA TYR A 84 -7.21 7.99 -14.59
C TYR A 84 -7.94 7.63 -13.29
N GLY A 85 -7.88 8.51 -12.30
CA GLY A 85 -8.59 8.39 -11.01
C GLY A 85 -8.40 9.64 -10.17
N ASP A 86 -9.29 9.86 -9.21
CA ASP A 86 -9.20 10.99 -8.28
C ASP A 86 -8.33 10.61 -7.07
N TYR A 87 -7.05 10.50 -7.34
CA TYR A 87 -5.99 10.24 -6.39
C TYR A 87 -4.85 11.24 -6.62
N SER A 88 -4.11 11.58 -5.59
CA SER A 88 -2.98 12.50 -5.69
C SER A 88 -1.79 11.93 -4.94
N ASN A 89 -0.68 11.71 -5.64
CA ASN A 89 0.57 11.24 -5.08
C ASN A 89 1.74 11.48 -6.02
N GLY A 90 2.96 11.26 -5.53
CA GLY A 90 4.19 11.03 -6.27
C GLY A 90 4.84 9.73 -5.79
N ALA A 91 5.63 9.09 -6.63
CA ALA A 91 6.41 7.92 -6.26
C ALA A 91 7.70 7.82 -7.07
N SER A 92 8.83 7.61 -6.39
CA SER A 92 10.15 7.45 -6.99
C SER A 92 10.64 6.01 -6.91
N TYR A 93 10.91 5.42 -8.07
CA TYR A 93 11.49 4.08 -8.24
C TYR A 93 12.96 4.23 -8.62
N TYR A 94 13.81 4.50 -7.64
CA TYR A 94 15.21 4.89 -7.84
C TYR A 94 16.09 3.78 -8.44
N TYR A 95 15.71 2.51 -8.32
CA TYR A 95 16.39 1.42 -9.03
C TYR A 95 16.08 1.40 -10.54
N ASP A 96 14.90 1.91 -10.95
CA ASP A 96 14.41 1.86 -12.34
C ASP A 96 14.56 3.19 -13.07
N ASN A 97 15.08 4.25 -12.44
CA ASN A 97 15.06 5.62 -12.97
C ASN A 97 13.65 6.03 -13.42
N LYS A 98 12.66 5.75 -12.58
CA LYS A 98 11.23 5.97 -12.86
C LYS A 98 10.61 6.84 -11.77
N ILE A 99 9.80 7.81 -12.16
CA ILE A 99 8.99 8.63 -11.25
C ILE A 99 7.55 8.65 -11.78
N GLU A 100 6.59 8.37 -10.92
CA GLU A 100 5.17 8.48 -11.21
C GLU A 100 4.59 9.71 -10.53
N ILE A 101 3.77 10.47 -11.26
CA ILE A 101 3.16 11.70 -10.77
C ILE A 101 1.68 11.72 -11.16
N TRP A 102 0.81 11.93 -10.19
CA TRP A 102 -0.59 12.22 -10.45
C TRP A 102 -0.76 13.68 -10.84
N ALA A 103 -1.46 13.94 -11.95
CA ALA A 103 -1.65 15.30 -12.48
C ALA A 103 -2.40 16.20 -11.50
N THR A 104 -3.31 15.62 -10.73
CA THR A 104 -4.21 16.34 -9.81
C THR A 104 -3.58 16.57 -8.45
N ALA A 105 -3.64 17.82 -7.99
CA ALA A 105 -3.35 18.22 -6.63
C ALA A 105 -4.65 18.23 -5.81
N LEU A 106 -5.15 17.08 -5.38
CA LEU A 106 -6.26 17.06 -4.44
C LEU A 106 -5.84 17.70 -3.12
N ASP A 107 -6.75 18.50 -2.51
CA ASP A 107 -6.43 19.17 -1.24
C ASP A 107 -6.14 18.14 -0.16
N PHE A 108 -5.10 18.41 0.60
CA PHE A 108 -4.67 17.55 1.69
C PHE A 108 -4.74 18.31 3.00
N ASP A 109 -5.62 17.86 3.89
CA ASP A 109 -5.95 18.56 5.13
C ASP A 109 -4.78 18.69 6.14
N LEU A 110 -3.65 18.05 5.87
CA LEU A 110 -2.48 18.02 6.75
C LEU A 110 -1.27 18.80 6.20
N ARG A 111 -1.40 19.44 5.03
CA ARG A 111 -0.30 20.16 4.38
C ARG A 111 -0.73 21.56 3.92
N GLY A 112 0.26 22.42 3.79
CA GLY A 112 0.11 23.75 3.23
C GLY A 112 -0.08 23.72 1.72
N THR A 113 -0.27 24.91 1.15
CA THR A 113 -0.45 25.10 -0.28
C THR A 113 0.89 25.23 -0.98
N HIS A 114 1.08 24.49 -2.06
CA HIS A 114 2.29 24.50 -2.89
C HIS A 114 1.90 24.39 -4.36
N ASN A 115 2.75 24.88 -5.27
CA ASN A 115 2.59 24.51 -6.67
C ASN A 115 2.86 23.00 -6.82
N TRP A 116 1.81 22.26 -7.13
CA TRP A 116 1.82 20.79 -7.06
C TRP A 116 2.93 20.17 -7.89
N LEU A 117 3.01 20.48 -9.19
CA LEU A 117 3.99 19.82 -10.07
C LEU A 117 5.43 20.14 -9.68
N ARG A 118 5.71 21.40 -9.29
CA ARG A 118 7.04 21.79 -8.83
C ARG A 118 7.42 21.14 -7.53
N ASN A 119 6.47 21.09 -6.60
CA ASN A 119 6.67 20.45 -5.30
C ASN A 119 6.91 18.95 -5.46
N VAL A 120 5.96 18.22 -6.06
CA VAL A 120 6.00 16.76 -6.13
C VAL A 120 7.18 16.28 -7.00
N PHE A 121 7.43 16.91 -8.16
CA PHE A 121 8.55 16.49 -9.00
C PHE A 121 9.89 16.70 -8.28
N THR A 122 10.10 17.87 -7.66
CA THR A 122 11.35 18.15 -6.93
C THR A 122 11.55 17.19 -5.77
N HIS A 123 10.48 16.86 -5.04
CA HIS A 123 10.49 15.89 -3.96
C HIS A 123 10.92 14.51 -4.47
N GLU A 124 10.22 13.97 -5.47
CA GLU A 124 10.48 12.63 -5.99
C GLU A 124 11.83 12.51 -6.70
N PHE A 125 12.23 13.57 -7.42
CA PHE A 125 13.55 13.61 -8.05
C PHE A 125 14.68 13.69 -7.02
N THR A 126 14.46 14.40 -5.90
CA THR A 126 15.43 14.41 -4.78
C THR A 126 15.58 13.03 -4.16
N HIS A 127 14.48 12.29 -3.96
CA HIS A 127 14.55 10.88 -3.54
C HIS A 127 15.40 10.06 -4.49
N LEU A 128 15.14 10.15 -5.80
CA LEU A 128 15.87 9.39 -6.81
C LEU A 128 17.37 9.64 -6.69
N ILE A 129 17.80 10.90 -6.66
CA ILE A 129 19.22 11.27 -6.61
C ILE A 129 19.86 10.91 -5.26
N GLN A 130 19.21 11.23 -4.15
CA GLN A 130 19.73 10.99 -2.79
C GLN A 130 19.85 9.49 -2.48
N LEU A 131 18.83 8.70 -2.85
CA LEU A 131 18.84 7.26 -2.60
C LEU A 131 19.84 6.53 -3.50
N GLN A 132 19.99 6.95 -4.78
CA GLN A 132 21.04 6.41 -5.65
C GLN A 132 22.45 6.73 -5.12
N THR A 133 22.67 7.91 -4.58
CA THR A 133 23.94 8.28 -3.92
C THR A 133 24.26 7.40 -2.71
N SER A 134 23.22 6.88 -2.03
CA SER A 134 23.35 6.05 -0.82
C SER A 134 23.45 4.54 -1.10
N MET A 135 23.42 4.11 -2.37
CA MET A 135 23.49 2.70 -2.74
C MET A 135 24.84 2.07 -2.45
N LYS A 136 24.83 0.91 -1.80
CA LYS A 136 26.05 0.11 -1.52
C LYS A 136 26.47 -0.72 -2.73
N PHE A 137 25.52 -1.08 -3.54
CA PHE A 137 25.70 -1.85 -4.77
C PHE A 137 25.21 -1.03 -5.95
N GLY A 138 25.61 -1.37 -7.14
CA GLY A 138 25.08 -0.71 -8.33
C GLY A 138 23.56 -0.89 -8.43
N ARG A 139 22.89 0.05 -9.10
CA ARG A 139 21.43 0.09 -9.29
C ARG A 139 20.83 -1.24 -9.77
N LYS A 140 21.61 -2.04 -10.51
CA LYS A 140 21.20 -3.36 -11.00
C LYS A 140 21.21 -4.48 -9.94
N VAL A 141 21.68 -4.22 -8.71
CA VAL A 141 21.71 -5.20 -7.62
C VAL A 141 21.01 -4.62 -6.38
N PRO A 142 19.65 -4.62 -6.35
CA PRO A 142 18.92 -3.99 -5.25
C PRO A 142 19.10 -4.67 -3.89
N ALA A 143 19.27 -6.00 -3.86
CA ALA A 143 19.44 -6.74 -2.63
C ALA A 143 20.14 -8.09 -2.85
N PHE A 144 20.69 -8.66 -1.78
CA PHE A 144 21.08 -10.06 -1.64
C PHE A 144 20.07 -10.79 -0.78
N TYR A 145 19.79 -12.10 -1.08
CA TYR A 145 18.85 -12.88 -0.30
C TYR A 145 19.54 -14.02 0.44
N LEU A 146 19.25 -14.14 1.74
CA LEU A 146 19.56 -15.31 2.55
C LEU A 146 18.27 -16.08 2.78
N GLN A 147 18.27 -17.36 2.41
CA GLN A 147 17.11 -18.22 2.51
C GLN A 147 17.44 -19.49 3.28
N TRP A 148 16.51 -19.93 4.12
CA TRP A 148 16.58 -21.21 4.80
C TRP A 148 15.22 -21.88 4.73
N MET A 149 15.24 -23.13 4.24
CA MET A 149 14.07 -23.97 4.15
C MET A 149 14.34 -25.29 4.86
N ASN A 150 13.47 -25.64 5.80
CA ASN A 150 13.46 -26.94 6.44
C ASN A 150 12.08 -27.57 6.27
N TYR A 151 12.01 -28.88 6.21
CA TYR A 151 10.80 -29.62 5.82
C TYR A 151 10.39 -30.61 6.89
N GLU A 152 9.09 -30.90 6.93
CA GLU A 152 8.55 -32.01 7.73
C GLU A 152 9.21 -33.34 7.36
N SER A 153 9.24 -34.28 8.32
CA SER A 153 9.91 -35.58 8.13
C SER A 153 9.09 -36.53 7.29
N GLU A 154 7.79 -36.50 7.44
CA GLU A 154 6.86 -37.39 6.73
C GLU A 154 6.54 -36.77 5.37
N ARG A 155 7.01 -37.44 4.31
CA ARG A 155 6.77 -37.02 2.92
C ARG A 155 6.82 -38.23 2.00
N ARG A 156 6.13 -38.10 0.89
CA ARG A 156 6.12 -39.12 -0.15
C ARG A 156 7.42 -39.02 -0.96
N PRO A 157 8.11 -40.12 -1.24
CA PRO A 157 9.35 -40.08 -1.99
C PRO A 157 9.21 -39.67 -3.46
N ASP A 158 8.04 -39.88 -4.06
CA ASP A 158 7.68 -39.48 -5.41
C ASP A 158 7.29 -38.00 -5.54
N VAL A 159 7.22 -37.25 -4.44
CA VAL A 159 6.92 -35.85 -4.43
C VAL A 159 8.21 -35.03 -4.40
N LEU A 160 8.38 -34.18 -5.40
CA LEU A 160 9.60 -33.37 -5.62
C LEU A 160 9.87 -32.34 -4.54
N TYR A 161 8.95 -32.12 -3.64
CA TYR A 161 9.09 -31.17 -2.54
C TYR A 161 8.37 -31.69 -1.31
N GLY A 162 9.05 -31.57 -0.19
CA GLY A 162 8.43 -31.71 1.12
C GLY A 162 7.59 -30.49 1.45
N PHE A 163 6.89 -30.53 2.58
CA PHE A 163 6.19 -29.36 3.09
C PHE A 163 7.08 -28.65 4.11
N PRO A 164 7.31 -27.32 3.96
CA PRO A 164 8.19 -26.60 4.87
C PRO A 164 7.54 -26.40 6.24
N ASN A 165 8.33 -26.61 7.29
CA ASN A 165 8.03 -26.21 8.66
C ASN A 165 8.89 -25.04 9.13
N VAL A 166 9.99 -24.72 8.43
CA VAL A 166 10.77 -23.52 8.59
C VAL A 166 10.93 -22.84 7.24
N LEU A 167 10.62 -21.57 7.21
CA LEU A 167 10.76 -20.73 6.04
C LEU A 167 11.37 -19.40 6.40
N VAL A 168 12.57 -19.16 5.93
CA VAL A 168 13.26 -17.88 6.09
C VAL A 168 13.63 -17.37 4.71
N SER A 169 13.23 -16.13 4.41
CA SER A 169 13.72 -15.37 3.25
C SER A 169 14.03 -13.96 3.72
N TYR A 170 15.31 -13.61 3.78
CA TYR A 170 15.80 -12.39 4.38
C TYR A 170 16.67 -11.61 3.40
N PRO A 171 16.25 -10.40 2.96
CA PRO A 171 17.03 -9.55 2.08
C PRO A 171 18.06 -8.74 2.85
N ILE A 172 19.22 -8.56 2.26
CA ILE A 172 20.23 -7.57 2.63
C ILE A 172 20.18 -6.48 1.55
N PRO A 173 19.57 -5.31 1.82
CA PRO A 173 19.31 -4.34 0.80
C PRO A 173 20.56 -3.55 0.41
N GLY A 174 20.59 -3.10 -0.84
CA GLY A 174 21.60 -2.16 -1.35
C GLY A 174 21.44 -0.74 -0.77
N THR A 175 20.25 -0.40 -0.27
CA THR A 175 19.94 0.91 0.32
C THR A 175 19.29 0.73 1.68
N SER A 176 19.77 1.45 2.70
CA SER A 176 19.25 1.39 4.07
C SER A 176 19.18 2.80 4.66
N ILE A 177 18.11 3.52 4.34
CA ILE A 177 17.88 4.91 4.75
C ILE A 177 16.61 4.95 5.62
N PRO A 178 16.61 5.59 6.81
CA PRO A 178 15.41 5.74 7.62
C PRO A 178 14.41 6.71 7.00
N ALA A 179 13.13 6.48 7.27
CA ALA A 179 12.02 7.26 6.73
C ALA A 179 12.19 8.77 6.96
N TRP A 180 12.49 9.20 8.19
CA TRP A 180 12.65 10.62 8.50
C TRP A 180 13.76 11.30 7.70
N PHE A 181 14.85 10.56 7.39
CA PHE A 181 15.98 11.13 6.65
C PHE A 181 15.67 11.21 5.15
N ALA A 182 15.09 10.15 4.57
CA ALA A 182 14.67 10.16 3.16
C ALA A 182 13.65 11.28 2.91
N GLU A 183 12.57 11.32 3.68
CA GLU A 183 11.49 12.30 3.51
C GLU A 183 11.92 13.72 3.88
N GLY A 184 12.67 13.85 4.96
CA GLY A 184 13.20 15.17 5.38
C GLY A 184 14.12 15.77 4.35
N VAL A 185 14.99 14.98 3.71
CA VAL A 185 15.86 15.42 2.62
C VAL A 185 15.03 15.79 1.38
N ALA A 186 14.05 15.01 1.01
CA ALA A 186 13.20 15.26 -0.15
C ALA A 186 12.34 16.52 0.03
N GLN A 187 11.83 16.78 1.23
CA GLN A 187 11.10 18.01 1.55
C GLN A 187 12.02 19.25 1.62
N TYR A 188 13.19 19.11 2.23
CA TYR A 188 14.15 20.21 2.29
C TYR A 188 14.80 20.51 0.93
N ASN A 189 15.01 19.47 0.12
CA ASN A 189 15.59 19.43 -1.23
C ASN A 189 16.70 20.45 -1.46
N ASN A 190 16.51 21.46 -2.31
CA ASN A 190 17.44 22.56 -2.49
C ASN A 190 16.87 23.83 -1.86
N PRO A 191 17.53 24.41 -0.84
CA PRO A 191 17.00 25.55 -0.09
C PRO A 191 16.85 26.83 -0.95
N ASP A 192 17.48 26.89 -2.12
CA ASP A 192 17.34 28.03 -3.04
C ASP A 192 16.00 27.99 -3.80
N LEU A 193 15.39 26.80 -4.02
CA LEU A 193 14.20 26.63 -4.87
C LEU A 193 12.92 27.09 -4.19
N LYS A 194 12.76 26.87 -2.90
CA LYS A 194 11.53 27.16 -2.12
C LYS A 194 10.26 26.56 -2.72
N TYR A 195 10.35 25.43 -3.43
CA TYR A 195 9.20 24.73 -3.98
C TYR A 195 8.51 23.88 -2.93
N ASP A 196 9.24 23.48 -1.89
CA ASP A 196 8.72 23.00 -0.63
C ASP A 196 9.26 23.91 0.50
N TYR A 197 8.46 24.17 1.50
CA TYR A 197 8.85 25.07 2.58
C TYR A 197 8.17 24.69 3.90
N TRP A 198 8.67 25.26 5.01
CA TRP A 198 8.10 25.06 6.34
C TRP A 198 6.83 25.86 6.50
N ASP A 199 5.68 25.26 6.13
CA ASP A 199 4.37 25.90 6.20
C ASP A 199 3.72 25.80 7.60
N SER A 200 2.61 26.53 7.79
CA SER A 200 1.90 26.57 9.06
C SER A 200 1.23 25.25 9.46
N HIS A 201 0.96 24.32 8.53
CA HIS A 201 0.44 22.99 8.85
C HIS A 201 1.54 22.10 9.44
N ARG A 202 2.71 22.06 8.81
CA ARG A 202 3.87 21.34 9.33
C ARG A 202 4.28 21.87 10.70
N ASP A 203 4.33 23.19 10.81
CA ASP A 203 4.61 23.86 12.09
C ASP A 203 3.56 23.50 13.15
N MET A 204 2.28 23.43 12.80
CA MET A 204 1.19 23.04 13.69
C MET A 204 1.36 21.63 14.24
N ILE A 205 1.63 20.65 13.36
CA ILE A 205 1.76 19.27 13.76
C ILE A 205 2.98 19.10 14.68
N LEU A 206 4.16 19.55 14.26
CA LEU A 206 5.38 19.42 15.06
C LEU A 206 5.29 20.19 16.38
N ARG A 207 4.70 21.39 16.35
CA ARG A 207 4.46 22.21 17.56
C ARG A 207 3.63 21.46 18.59
N MET A 208 2.51 20.87 18.16
CA MET A 208 1.63 20.15 19.09
C MET A 208 2.29 18.90 19.66
N TYR A 209 3.04 18.15 18.85
CA TYR A 209 3.83 17.01 19.35
C TYR A 209 4.92 17.43 20.34
N ALA A 210 5.61 18.56 20.07
CA ALA A 210 6.65 19.08 20.95
C ALA A 210 6.08 19.62 22.28
N LEU A 211 4.96 20.36 22.23
CA LEU A 211 4.33 20.92 23.43
C LEU A 211 3.63 19.88 24.31
N SER A 212 3.22 18.73 23.76
CA SER A 212 2.57 17.64 24.50
C SER A 212 3.54 16.53 24.92
N ASP A 213 4.85 16.70 24.71
CA ASP A 213 5.90 15.69 24.97
C ASP A 213 5.61 14.32 24.30
N SER A 214 5.04 14.36 23.11
CA SER A 214 4.66 13.18 22.32
C SER A 214 5.42 13.06 21.00
N LEU A 215 6.60 13.68 20.90
CA LEU A 215 7.49 13.51 19.76
C LEU A 215 7.85 12.03 19.58
N LEU A 216 7.89 11.59 18.34
CA LEU A 216 8.32 10.24 18.00
C LEU A 216 9.73 9.99 18.54
N SER A 217 9.99 8.79 19.01
CA SER A 217 11.35 8.39 19.42
C SER A 217 12.31 8.33 18.23
N TRP A 218 13.61 8.29 18.49
CA TRP A 218 14.64 8.13 17.47
C TRP A 218 14.45 6.85 16.63
N GLY A 219 14.06 5.75 17.30
CA GLY A 219 13.78 4.49 16.64
C GLY A 219 12.53 4.57 15.75
N ASP A 220 11.47 5.12 16.32
CA ASP A 220 10.17 5.22 15.68
C ASP A 220 10.16 6.15 14.45
N MET A 221 10.90 7.26 14.47
CA MET A 221 11.07 8.14 13.31
C MET A 221 11.63 7.41 12.07
N GLY A 222 12.37 6.33 12.27
CA GLY A 222 13.05 5.58 11.22
C GLY A 222 12.15 4.76 10.32
N THR A 223 10.89 4.53 10.68
CA THR A 223 9.98 3.61 10.01
C THR A 223 8.66 4.27 9.64
N PHE A 224 7.89 3.64 8.72
CA PHE A 224 6.50 3.95 8.43
C PHE A 224 5.53 2.97 9.14
N GLY A 225 4.25 3.05 8.84
CA GLY A 225 3.23 2.15 9.40
C GLY A 225 2.69 2.57 10.77
N LYS A 226 2.85 3.84 11.15
CA LYS A 226 2.39 4.38 12.43
C LYS A 226 0.88 4.62 12.46
N ASN A 227 0.34 4.57 13.66
CA ASN A 227 -1.05 4.87 13.93
C ASN A 227 -1.33 6.38 13.85
N SER A 228 -2.59 6.74 13.62
CA SER A 228 -3.06 8.13 13.59
C SER A 228 -2.26 9.01 12.60
N LEU A 229 -1.73 10.12 13.06
CA LEU A 229 -0.91 11.04 12.27
C LEU A 229 0.60 10.77 12.39
N GLY A 230 1.00 9.62 12.94
CA GLY A 230 2.40 9.33 13.23
C GLY A 230 3.31 9.36 12.00
N ASN A 231 2.86 8.88 10.83
CA ASN A 231 3.64 8.99 9.60
C ASN A 231 3.89 10.46 9.23
N GLU A 232 2.85 11.30 9.26
CA GLU A 232 3.00 12.74 8.99
C GLU A 232 3.93 13.41 9.99
N SER A 233 3.92 12.96 11.26
CA SER A 233 4.89 13.41 12.26
C SER A 233 6.33 13.04 11.89
N SER A 234 6.60 11.86 11.28
CA SER A 234 7.93 11.50 10.78
C SER A 234 8.39 12.42 9.66
N TYR A 235 7.51 12.78 8.72
CA TYR A 235 7.79 13.76 7.66
C TYR A 235 8.20 15.11 8.24
N ASN A 236 7.39 15.67 9.15
CA ASN A 236 7.63 16.99 9.70
C ASN A 236 8.84 17.04 10.65
N ALA A 237 9.03 16.00 11.48
CA ALA A 237 10.21 15.87 12.31
C ALA A 237 11.48 15.71 11.46
N GLY A 238 11.40 14.91 10.39
CA GLY A 238 12.49 14.72 9.42
C GLY A 238 12.89 16.03 8.76
N PHE A 239 11.92 16.77 8.20
CA PHE A 239 12.20 18.09 7.60
C PHE A 239 12.87 19.03 8.61
N SER A 240 12.30 19.15 9.81
CA SER A 240 12.85 20.02 10.85
C SER A 240 14.26 19.62 11.28
N LEU A 241 14.55 18.32 11.38
CA LEU A 241 15.87 17.81 11.74
C LEU A 241 16.91 18.03 10.62
N ILE A 242 16.52 17.81 9.36
CA ILE A 242 17.39 18.14 8.21
C ILE A 242 17.70 19.65 8.16
N GLN A 243 16.70 20.47 8.39
CA GLN A 243 16.89 21.92 8.50
C GLN A 243 17.86 22.28 9.66
N TYR A 244 17.70 21.64 10.82
CA TYR A 244 18.59 21.85 11.97
C TYR A 244 20.04 21.42 11.66
N ILE A 245 20.25 20.29 10.99
CA ILE A 245 21.57 19.85 10.54
C ILE A 245 22.16 20.86 9.57
N SER A 246 21.39 21.30 8.58
CA SER A 246 21.81 22.28 7.60
C SER A 246 22.20 23.62 8.24
N ASP A 247 21.38 24.11 9.17
CA ASP A 247 21.58 25.41 9.80
C ASP A 247 22.79 25.41 10.75
N LYS A 248 23.01 24.30 11.46
CA LYS A 248 24.06 24.21 12.49
C LYS A 248 25.40 23.68 11.98
N TYR A 249 25.36 22.70 11.07
CA TYR A 249 26.55 21.98 10.63
C TYR A 249 26.91 22.25 9.15
N GLY A 250 25.99 22.83 8.39
CA GLY A 250 26.10 23.05 6.95
C GLY A 250 25.34 22.03 6.11
N PHE A 251 24.77 22.50 4.99
CA PHE A 251 23.97 21.66 4.09
C PHE A 251 24.76 20.52 3.44
N ASP A 252 26.08 20.74 3.20
CA ASP A 252 27.00 19.72 2.69
C ASP A 252 27.04 18.46 3.57
N LYS A 253 26.78 18.59 4.89
CA LYS A 253 26.76 17.46 5.81
C LYS A 253 25.61 16.49 5.54
N VAL A 254 24.48 16.98 5.08
CA VAL A 254 23.34 16.11 4.69
C VAL A 254 23.74 15.22 3.51
N ARG A 255 24.40 15.80 2.50
CA ARG A 255 24.98 15.05 1.39
C ARG A 255 26.04 14.04 1.87
N ASP A 256 26.98 14.48 2.71
CA ASP A 256 28.08 13.64 3.18
C ASP A 256 27.58 12.42 3.99
N ILE A 257 26.48 12.58 4.76
CA ILE A 257 25.81 11.46 5.45
C ILE A 257 25.24 10.47 4.41
N SER A 258 24.58 10.96 3.34
CA SER A 258 24.08 10.10 2.27
C SER A 258 25.19 9.31 1.58
N TYR A 259 26.33 9.95 1.28
CA TYR A 259 27.50 9.27 0.74
C TYR A 259 28.08 8.24 1.69
N GLN A 260 28.14 8.55 3.00
CA GLN A 260 28.67 7.60 3.99
C GLN A 260 27.81 6.31 4.04
N MET A 261 26.49 6.42 3.76
CA MET A 261 25.59 5.27 3.70
C MET A 261 25.85 4.33 2.51
N SER A 262 26.59 4.78 1.48
CA SER A 262 26.98 3.92 0.34
C SER A 262 28.11 2.96 0.67
N SER A 263 28.80 3.12 1.82
CA SER A 263 29.86 2.21 2.22
C SER A 263 29.33 0.79 2.44
N PRO A 264 30.01 -0.27 1.97
CA PRO A 264 29.47 -1.64 1.90
C PRO A 264 28.93 -2.22 3.22
N LEU A 265 29.52 -1.88 4.35
CA LEU A 265 29.10 -2.37 5.68
C LEU A 265 28.33 -1.32 6.51
N GLN A 266 27.99 -0.18 5.94
CA GLN A 266 27.28 0.89 6.64
C GLN A 266 25.78 0.73 6.47
N PHE A 267 25.12 -0.11 7.30
CA PHE A 267 23.67 -0.32 7.31
C PHE A 267 22.94 0.54 8.34
N ASN A 268 23.67 1.31 9.14
CA ASN A 268 23.16 2.10 10.24
C ASN A 268 23.45 3.58 10.02
N LEU A 269 22.41 4.41 10.01
CA LEU A 269 22.53 5.86 9.84
C LEU A 269 23.26 6.51 11.02
N ASP A 270 23.09 5.96 12.27
CA ASP A 270 23.79 6.48 13.46
C ASP A 270 25.30 6.54 13.24
N GLY A 271 25.88 5.44 12.71
CA GLY A 271 27.32 5.39 12.40
C GLY A 271 27.74 6.33 11.26
N ALA A 272 26.85 6.62 10.29
CA ALA A 272 27.13 7.61 9.25
C ALA A 272 27.11 9.03 9.82
N ILE A 273 26.14 9.34 10.68
CA ILE A 273 26.07 10.63 11.40
C ILE A 273 27.31 10.80 12.27
N GLU A 274 27.72 9.80 13.02
CA GLU A 274 28.91 9.86 13.89
C GLU A 274 30.18 10.16 13.09
N LYS A 275 30.37 9.51 11.96
CA LYS A 275 31.54 9.75 11.09
C LYS A 275 31.57 11.14 10.48
N VAL A 276 30.40 11.73 10.15
CA VAL A 276 30.30 13.02 9.47
C VAL A 276 30.20 14.19 10.44
N LEU A 277 29.47 14.03 11.55
CA LEU A 277 29.18 15.11 12.52
C LEU A 277 29.96 14.96 13.83
N GLY A 278 30.62 13.83 14.09
CA GLY A 278 31.37 13.57 15.33
C GLY A 278 30.51 13.34 16.56
N LYS A 279 29.23 12.96 16.39
CA LYS A 279 28.29 12.62 17.46
C LYS A 279 27.30 11.53 17.00
N THR A 280 26.79 10.77 17.93
CA THR A 280 25.84 9.71 17.65
C THR A 280 24.49 10.26 17.18
N GLY A 281 23.70 9.43 16.49
CA GLY A 281 22.36 9.83 16.05
C GLY A 281 21.43 10.19 17.20
N ILE A 282 21.52 9.47 18.32
CA ILE A 282 20.70 9.76 19.50
C ILE A 282 21.11 11.09 20.20
N GLU A 283 22.40 11.43 20.22
CA GLU A 283 22.85 12.72 20.72
C GLU A 283 22.35 13.86 19.85
N LEU A 284 22.41 13.71 18.52
CA LEU A 284 21.86 14.66 17.56
C LEU A 284 20.36 14.84 17.74
N TYR A 285 19.62 13.74 17.90
CA TYR A 285 18.18 13.77 18.14
C TYR A 285 17.81 14.50 19.44
N ASN A 286 18.48 14.19 20.53
CA ASN A 286 18.22 14.84 21.82
C ASN A 286 18.49 16.34 21.75
N GLU A 287 19.58 16.74 21.12
CA GLU A 287 19.93 18.14 20.91
C GLU A 287 18.88 18.90 20.08
N TRP A 288 18.39 18.27 18.99
CA TRP A 288 17.30 18.82 18.19
C TRP A 288 15.97 18.86 18.96
N LYS A 289 15.63 17.81 19.71
CA LYS A 289 14.41 17.72 20.51
C LYS A 289 14.37 18.85 21.55
N ASP A 290 15.45 19.05 22.30
CA ASP A 290 15.55 20.12 23.27
C ASP A 290 15.41 21.50 22.64
N TYR A 291 16.07 21.69 21.49
CA TYR A 291 15.98 22.92 20.72
C TYR A 291 14.55 23.25 20.30
N ILE A 292 13.81 22.32 19.68
CA ILE A 292 12.47 22.60 19.18
C ILE A 292 11.44 22.77 20.32
N ILE A 293 11.55 22.02 21.41
CA ILE A 293 10.67 22.18 22.58
C ILE A 293 10.86 23.58 23.16
N HIS A 294 12.11 24.02 23.33
CA HIS A 294 12.40 25.36 23.82
C HIS A 294 11.88 26.45 22.88
N ASP A 295 12.13 26.32 21.57
CA ASP A 295 11.66 27.28 20.57
C ASP A 295 10.14 27.40 20.55
N TYR A 296 9.41 26.29 20.55
CA TYR A 296 7.96 26.32 20.54
C TYR A 296 7.36 26.88 21.83
N LYS A 297 7.92 26.57 22.99
CA LYS A 297 7.49 27.17 24.26
C LYS A 297 7.64 28.70 24.24
N ARG A 298 8.80 29.19 23.75
CA ARG A 298 9.05 30.63 23.62
C ARG A 298 8.09 31.29 22.64
N ARG A 299 7.91 30.69 21.46
CA ARG A 299 7.07 31.25 20.37
C ARG A 299 5.60 31.29 20.71
N THR A 300 5.10 30.35 21.52
CA THR A 300 3.67 30.25 21.88
C THR A 300 3.34 30.89 23.23
N GLU A 301 4.27 31.49 23.96
CA GLU A 301 4.07 31.97 25.31
C GLU A 301 2.88 32.95 25.45
N THR A 302 2.78 33.92 24.52
CA THR A 302 1.66 34.90 24.51
C THR A 302 0.33 34.23 24.27
N ILE A 303 0.27 33.28 23.32
CA ILE A 303 -0.97 32.55 22.99
C ILE A 303 -1.40 31.66 24.14
N ALA A 304 -0.45 30.93 24.77
CA ALA A 304 -0.73 30.04 25.89
C ALA A 304 -1.36 30.77 27.09
N LYS A 305 -1.02 32.04 27.29
CA LYS A 305 -1.63 32.90 28.33
C LYS A 305 -3.00 33.48 27.95
N ASN A 306 -3.37 33.44 26.63
CA ASN A 306 -4.58 34.09 26.12
C ASN A 306 -5.37 33.14 25.20
N VAL A 307 -5.45 31.85 25.51
CA VAL A 307 -6.19 30.86 24.72
C VAL A 307 -7.67 31.20 24.66
N VAL A 308 -8.22 31.22 23.43
CA VAL A 308 -9.65 31.34 23.15
C VAL A 308 -10.06 30.21 22.24
N THR A 309 -10.75 29.23 22.79
CA THR A 309 -11.18 28.02 22.07
C THR A 309 -12.61 27.64 22.48
N GLY A 310 -13.28 26.84 21.67
CA GLY A 310 -14.59 26.28 21.95
C GLY A 310 -14.56 25.05 22.87
N GLU A 311 -15.75 24.67 23.36
CA GLU A 311 -15.96 23.34 23.98
C GLU A 311 -15.79 22.24 22.94
N ILE A 312 -14.98 21.23 23.25
CA ILE A 312 -14.83 20.06 22.38
C ILE A 312 -16.08 19.19 22.55
N ILE A 313 -16.87 19.06 21.46
CA ILE A 313 -18.12 18.28 21.45
C ILE A 313 -17.94 16.88 20.85
N ALA A 314 -16.89 16.65 20.05
CA ALA A 314 -16.51 15.34 19.54
C ALA A 314 -15.00 15.19 19.58
N SER A 315 -14.50 14.22 20.37
CA SER A 315 -13.07 14.00 20.64
C SER A 315 -12.53 12.66 20.16
N GLU A 316 -13.39 11.67 19.93
CA GLU A 316 -12.98 10.36 19.44
C GLU A 316 -12.52 10.42 17.97
N GLY A 317 -11.57 9.53 17.61
CA GLY A 317 -10.91 9.60 16.32
C GLY A 317 -9.86 10.70 16.23
N PHE A 318 -9.08 10.70 15.16
CA PHE A 318 -8.03 11.69 14.92
C PHE A 318 -8.31 12.61 13.72
N ALA A 319 -9.36 12.32 12.94
CA ALA A 319 -9.77 13.08 11.77
C ALA A 319 -11.25 13.42 11.83
N ASN A 320 -11.60 14.52 12.50
CA ASN A 320 -12.94 15.05 12.59
C ASN A 320 -13.03 16.36 11.80
N PHE A 321 -13.79 16.36 10.68
CA PHE A 321 -13.77 17.43 9.69
C PHE A 321 -15.15 17.90 9.27
N TYR A 322 -15.19 19.08 8.65
CA TYR A 322 -16.33 19.68 7.95
C TYR A 322 -17.61 19.76 8.80
N PRO A 323 -17.54 20.27 10.04
CA PRO A 323 -18.73 20.41 10.84
C PRO A 323 -19.66 21.48 10.23
N VAL A 324 -20.96 21.18 10.14
CA VAL A 324 -21.98 22.10 9.60
C VAL A 324 -23.22 22.07 10.49
N PHE A 325 -23.70 23.26 10.88
CA PHE A 325 -24.98 23.38 11.56
C PHE A 325 -26.14 22.99 10.64
N SER A 326 -27.16 22.32 11.20
CA SER A 326 -28.43 22.15 10.54
C SER A 326 -29.15 23.50 10.41
N PRO A 327 -30.03 23.69 9.40
CA PRO A 327 -30.75 24.95 9.20
C PRO A 327 -31.62 25.42 10.39
N ASP A 328 -32.04 24.47 11.24
CA ASP A 328 -32.81 24.75 12.47
C ASP A 328 -31.91 25.02 13.70
N ASN A 329 -30.58 25.01 13.53
CA ASN A 329 -29.55 25.18 14.55
C ASN A 329 -29.57 24.16 15.71
N LYS A 330 -30.29 23.04 15.57
CA LYS A 330 -30.39 22.03 16.63
C LYS A 330 -29.36 20.90 16.53
N LYS A 331 -28.81 20.68 15.34
CA LYS A 331 -27.90 19.59 15.07
C LYS A 331 -26.63 20.07 14.38
N ILE A 332 -25.59 19.28 14.50
CA ILE A 332 -24.32 19.44 13.77
C ILE A 332 -24.04 18.13 13.03
N VAL A 333 -23.78 18.22 11.74
CA VAL A 333 -23.25 17.10 10.97
C VAL A 333 -21.76 17.29 10.75
N TYR A 334 -20.99 16.21 10.79
CA TYR A 334 -19.54 16.22 10.53
C TYR A 334 -19.04 14.85 10.08
N THR A 335 -17.86 14.79 9.48
CA THR A 335 -17.21 13.54 9.15
C THR A 335 -16.18 13.16 10.21
N SER A 336 -16.06 11.85 10.49
CA SER A 336 -15.14 11.34 11.51
C SER A 336 -14.63 9.94 11.15
N ASN A 337 -13.37 9.69 11.45
CA ASN A 337 -12.76 8.36 11.36
C ASN A 337 -12.83 7.55 12.66
N LYS A 338 -13.75 7.85 13.54
CA LYS A 338 -14.00 7.08 14.79
C LYS A 338 -14.05 5.58 14.49
N LYS A 339 -13.45 4.79 15.36
CA LYS A 339 -13.34 3.33 15.25
C LYS A 339 -12.41 2.81 14.14
N PHE A 340 -11.79 3.69 13.39
CA PHE A 340 -10.85 3.32 12.34
C PHE A 340 -9.50 3.99 12.56
N ASP A 341 -8.44 3.28 12.19
CA ASP A 341 -7.07 3.77 12.24
C ASP A 341 -6.56 4.21 10.85
N TYR A 342 -7.46 4.48 9.93
CA TYR A 342 -7.11 4.91 8.60
C TYR A 342 -7.78 6.24 8.26
N PHE A 343 -7.00 7.20 7.75
CA PHE A 343 -7.46 8.57 7.52
C PHE A 343 -8.62 8.69 6.53
N SER A 344 -8.62 7.88 5.47
CA SER A 344 -9.67 7.90 4.45
C SER A 344 -10.95 7.15 4.85
N TRP A 345 -10.93 6.38 5.95
CA TRP A 345 -12.09 5.63 6.41
C TRP A 345 -12.90 6.46 7.40
N SER A 346 -13.72 7.35 6.86
CA SER A 346 -14.55 8.27 7.62
C SER A 346 -16.02 7.95 7.45
N SER A 347 -16.82 8.38 8.40
CA SER A 347 -18.27 8.26 8.41
C SER A 347 -18.91 9.61 8.69
N LEU A 348 -20.13 9.76 8.25
CA LEU A 348 -20.99 10.90 8.54
C LEU A 348 -21.64 10.69 9.91
N TYR A 349 -21.48 11.65 10.81
CA TYR A 349 -22.06 11.68 12.15
C TYR A 349 -23.02 12.84 12.28
N LEU A 350 -24.12 12.60 12.98
CA LEU A 350 -25.10 13.63 13.35
C LEU A 350 -25.08 13.78 14.86
N TYR A 351 -24.77 14.99 15.32
CA TYR A 351 -24.72 15.35 16.74
C TYR A 351 -25.91 16.26 17.08
N ASP A 352 -26.66 15.93 18.11
CA ASP A 352 -27.76 16.73 18.63
C ASP A 352 -27.25 17.63 19.78
N ILE A 353 -27.41 18.95 19.59
CA ILE A 353 -26.79 19.95 20.48
C ILE A 353 -27.44 19.95 21.87
N GLU A 354 -28.75 19.70 21.94
CA GLU A 354 -29.49 19.73 23.22
C GLU A 354 -29.24 18.47 24.04
N THR A 355 -29.36 17.31 23.41
CA THR A 355 -29.22 16.02 24.10
C THR A 355 -27.77 15.56 24.21
N LYS A 356 -26.83 16.19 23.49
CA LYS A 356 -25.40 15.82 23.38
C LYS A 356 -25.21 14.40 22.88
N LYS A 357 -26.18 13.84 22.16
CA LYS A 357 -26.08 12.50 21.58
C LYS A 357 -25.60 12.57 20.13
N GLU A 358 -24.83 11.59 19.71
CA GLU A 358 -24.39 11.44 18.34
C GLU A 358 -24.84 10.10 17.75
N GLU A 359 -25.08 10.10 16.44
CA GLU A 359 -25.44 8.94 15.65
C GLU A 359 -24.56 8.87 14.40
N GLN A 360 -23.95 7.71 14.12
CA GLN A 360 -23.32 7.42 12.85
C GLN A 360 -24.40 7.15 11.81
N ILE A 361 -24.53 7.99 10.80
CA ILE A 361 -25.59 7.88 9.81
C ILE A 361 -25.14 7.27 8.48
N LYS A 362 -23.87 7.43 8.09
CA LYS A 362 -23.35 6.84 6.84
C LYS A 362 -21.86 6.62 6.88
N PHE A 363 -21.43 5.41 6.47
CA PHE A 363 -20.02 5.07 6.30
C PHE A 363 -19.48 5.45 4.90
N GLY A 364 -18.18 5.71 4.80
CA GLY A 364 -17.48 5.97 3.55
C GLY A 364 -17.59 7.41 3.06
N VAL A 365 -17.81 8.39 3.95
CA VAL A 365 -17.90 9.82 3.63
C VAL A 365 -16.70 10.56 4.19
N LYS A 366 -15.90 11.16 3.31
CA LYS A 366 -14.83 12.12 3.65
C LYS A 366 -14.93 13.28 2.67
N SER A 367 -15.67 14.32 3.04
CA SER A 367 -15.98 15.44 2.14
C SER A 367 -16.52 16.63 2.89
N GLU A 368 -16.49 17.79 2.27
CA GLU A 368 -17.33 18.92 2.65
C GLU A 368 -18.82 18.55 2.59
N LEU A 369 -19.59 19.14 3.48
CA LEU A 369 -20.99 18.84 3.71
C LEU A 369 -21.87 20.07 3.42
N SER A 370 -23.08 19.83 2.92
CA SER A 370 -24.08 20.89 2.72
C SER A 370 -25.47 20.34 3.01
N PHE A 371 -26.26 21.06 3.85
CA PHE A 371 -27.67 20.74 4.08
C PHE A 371 -28.58 21.33 3.03
N SER A 372 -29.69 20.65 2.74
CA SER A 372 -30.88 21.30 2.13
C SER A 372 -31.51 22.28 3.12
N GLN A 373 -32.26 23.25 2.62
CA GLN A 373 -32.90 24.29 3.46
C GLN A 373 -33.87 23.72 4.49
N ASP A 374 -34.55 22.60 4.19
CA ASP A 374 -35.43 21.91 5.13
C ASP A 374 -34.68 21.02 6.14
N GLY A 375 -33.37 20.91 6.04
CA GLY A 375 -32.52 20.14 6.94
C GLY A 375 -32.64 18.61 6.81
N ASN A 376 -33.37 18.10 5.81
CA ASN A 376 -33.64 16.69 5.67
C ASN A 376 -32.63 15.97 4.73
N LEU A 377 -31.97 16.71 3.83
CA LEU A 377 -30.97 16.18 2.91
C LEU A 377 -29.58 16.70 3.27
N ILE A 378 -28.58 15.81 3.20
CA ILE A 378 -27.17 16.15 3.32
C ILE A 378 -26.47 15.79 2.02
N TYR A 379 -25.83 16.76 1.39
CA TYR A 379 -25.03 16.59 0.18
C TYR A 379 -23.55 16.49 0.53
N TYR A 380 -22.87 15.56 -0.13
CA TYR A 380 -21.44 15.31 0.04
C TYR A 380 -20.86 14.67 -1.22
N SER A 381 -19.54 14.64 -1.34
CA SER A 381 -18.86 13.83 -2.35
C SER A 381 -18.32 12.54 -1.73
N LYS A 382 -18.25 11.52 -2.56
CA LYS A 382 -17.74 10.21 -2.17
C LYS A 382 -16.93 9.64 -3.31
N LEU A 383 -15.78 9.09 -2.98
CA LEU A 383 -14.97 8.33 -3.92
C LEU A 383 -15.66 6.99 -4.17
N ASN A 384 -15.92 6.67 -5.43
CA ASN A 384 -16.53 5.41 -5.81
C ASN A 384 -15.53 4.25 -5.59
N SER A 385 -16.06 3.06 -5.37
CA SER A 385 -15.20 1.87 -5.36
C SER A 385 -14.51 1.72 -6.72
N PRO A 386 -13.25 1.27 -6.74
CA PRO A 386 -12.52 1.08 -7.98
C PRO A 386 -13.28 0.15 -8.93
N ASN A 387 -13.38 0.54 -10.19
CA ASN A 387 -13.97 -0.28 -11.25
C ASN A 387 -12.98 -1.39 -11.68
N THR A 388 -13.32 -2.13 -12.74
CA THR A 388 -12.47 -3.21 -13.28
C THR A 388 -11.13 -2.75 -13.86
N ARG A 389 -10.92 -1.44 -14.00
CA ARG A 389 -9.69 -0.80 -14.45
C ARG A 389 -8.96 -0.04 -13.34
N ASP A 390 -9.29 -0.32 -12.07
CA ASP A 390 -8.75 0.39 -10.90
C ASP A 390 -9.02 1.90 -10.85
N GLU A 391 -9.96 2.39 -11.65
CA GLU A 391 -10.35 3.80 -11.68
C GLU A 391 -11.36 4.11 -10.59
N SER A 392 -11.11 5.16 -9.82
CA SER A 392 -12.01 5.70 -8.81
C SER A 392 -12.22 7.18 -9.00
N TYR A 393 -13.47 7.63 -9.05
CA TYR A 393 -13.82 9.03 -9.25
C TYR A 393 -14.73 9.52 -8.15
N TYR A 394 -14.58 10.80 -7.78
CA TYR A 394 -15.51 11.47 -6.90
C TYR A 394 -16.80 11.80 -7.62
N ASP A 395 -17.91 11.51 -6.92
CA ASP A 395 -19.24 11.96 -7.33
C ASP A 395 -20.02 12.53 -6.15
N ILE A 396 -21.01 13.36 -6.45
CA ILE A 396 -21.89 13.95 -5.45
C ILE A 396 -22.99 12.96 -5.11
N TYR A 397 -23.22 12.80 -3.84
CA TYR A 397 -24.27 12.02 -3.23
C TYR A 397 -25.16 12.88 -2.35
N CYS A 398 -26.37 12.41 -2.14
CA CYS A 398 -27.34 12.98 -1.22
C CYS A 398 -27.85 11.92 -0.27
N TYR A 399 -27.82 12.19 1.03
CA TYR A 399 -28.39 11.31 2.05
C TYR A 399 -29.66 11.92 2.62
N ASN A 400 -30.76 11.19 2.58
CA ASN A 400 -32.04 11.57 3.17
C ASN A 400 -32.09 11.05 4.61
N ILE A 401 -32.11 11.95 5.59
CA ILE A 401 -32.06 11.63 7.04
C ILE A 401 -33.31 10.87 7.47
N SER A 402 -34.50 11.31 7.06
CA SER A 402 -35.78 10.71 7.47
C SER A 402 -36.00 9.34 6.85
N LYS A 403 -35.62 9.14 5.59
CA LYS A 403 -35.75 7.87 4.87
C LYS A 403 -34.58 6.91 5.07
N LYS A 404 -33.44 7.41 5.56
CA LYS A 404 -32.16 6.68 5.68
C LYS A 404 -31.66 6.13 4.33
N GLU A 405 -31.87 6.87 3.26
CA GLU A 405 -31.53 6.48 1.90
C GLU A 405 -30.42 7.39 1.32
N GLU A 406 -29.47 6.80 0.60
CA GLU A 406 -28.43 7.48 -0.16
C GLU A 406 -28.80 7.44 -1.66
N LYS A 407 -28.65 8.58 -2.34
CA LYS A 407 -28.80 8.68 -3.79
C LYS A 407 -27.55 9.33 -4.39
N ARG A 408 -26.98 8.72 -5.44
CA ARG A 408 -25.95 9.33 -6.27
C ARG A 408 -26.58 10.38 -7.18
N ILE A 409 -25.99 11.57 -7.23
CA ILE A 409 -26.52 12.74 -7.99
C ILE A 409 -25.74 12.91 -9.29
N THR A 410 -24.41 12.75 -9.26
CA THR A 410 -23.57 12.85 -10.46
C THR A 410 -22.95 11.49 -10.76
N GLU A 411 -22.49 11.31 -11.99
CA GLU A 411 -21.86 10.06 -12.41
C GLU A 411 -20.62 10.34 -13.27
N ASN A 412 -19.46 9.87 -12.77
CA ASN A 412 -18.14 9.99 -13.42
C ASN A 412 -17.75 11.42 -13.81
N LEU A 413 -18.18 12.42 -13.02
CA LEU A 413 -17.89 13.83 -13.26
C LEU A 413 -16.68 14.35 -12.51
N ARG A 414 -16.02 13.52 -11.72
CA ARG A 414 -14.92 13.93 -10.82
C ARG A 414 -15.37 15.12 -9.95
N ALA A 415 -16.59 15.03 -9.42
CA ALA A 415 -17.30 16.11 -8.74
C ALA A 415 -17.10 16.05 -7.23
N TYR A 416 -16.55 17.10 -6.62
CA TYR A 416 -16.28 17.15 -5.18
C TYR A 416 -16.57 18.54 -4.58
N ALA A 417 -16.53 18.65 -3.24
CA ALA A 417 -16.82 19.87 -2.48
C ALA A 417 -18.18 20.51 -2.80
N PRO A 418 -19.32 19.78 -2.65
CA PRO A 418 -20.63 20.30 -3.02
C PRO A 418 -21.12 21.38 -2.05
N SER A 419 -21.84 22.38 -2.58
CA SER A 419 -22.66 23.31 -1.81
C SER A 419 -23.99 23.53 -2.51
N VAL A 420 -25.09 23.33 -1.80
CA VAL A 420 -26.43 23.51 -2.34
C VAL A 420 -26.87 24.97 -2.20
N SER A 421 -27.52 25.51 -3.24
CA SER A 421 -28.10 26.86 -3.18
C SER A 421 -29.25 26.93 -2.16
N ASN A 422 -29.51 28.12 -1.63
CA ASN A 422 -30.54 28.32 -0.60
C ASN A 422 -31.95 27.93 -1.07
N ASP A 423 -32.25 28.10 -2.37
CA ASP A 423 -33.52 27.65 -2.98
C ASP A 423 -33.58 26.13 -3.25
N GLY A 424 -32.51 25.38 -2.98
CA GLY A 424 -32.42 23.95 -3.17
C GLY A 424 -32.35 23.47 -4.63
N ASN A 425 -32.24 24.39 -5.61
CA ASN A 425 -32.33 24.04 -7.04
C ASN A 425 -30.96 23.75 -7.67
N LYS A 426 -29.87 24.27 -7.12
CA LYS A 426 -28.54 24.16 -7.72
C LYS A 426 -27.52 23.63 -6.72
N ILE A 427 -26.59 22.81 -7.18
CA ILE A 427 -25.43 22.34 -6.45
C ILE A 427 -24.19 22.88 -7.14
N VAL A 428 -23.42 23.78 -6.50
CA VAL A 428 -22.09 24.15 -6.96
C VAL A 428 -21.11 23.08 -6.53
N PHE A 429 -20.13 22.77 -7.36
CA PHE A 429 -19.10 21.78 -7.08
C PHE A 429 -17.81 22.09 -7.87
N LEU A 430 -16.76 21.40 -7.50
CA LEU A 430 -15.47 21.43 -8.18
C LEU A 430 -15.33 20.17 -9.05
N SER A 431 -14.71 20.34 -10.21
CA SER A 431 -14.25 19.24 -11.05
C SER A 431 -12.92 19.62 -11.69
N GLN A 432 -12.09 18.60 -11.97
CA GLN A 432 -10.75 18.79 -12.48
C GLN A 432 -10.52 18.08 -13.81
N ILE A 433 -9.68 18.68 -14.65
CA ILE A 433 -9.19 18.12 -15.90
C ILE A 433 -7.74 18.57 -16.08
N ASP A 434 -6.83 17.63 -16.41
CA ASP A 434 -5.42 17.91 -16.70
C ASP A 434 -4.76 18.76 -15.58
N GLY A 435 -4.98 18.36 -14.33
CA GLY A 435 -4.44 19.04 -13.15
C GLY A 435 -5.02 20.41 -12.83
N THR A 436 -6.01 20.89 -13.58
CA THR A 436 -6.65 22.21 -13.38
C THR A 436 -8.08 22.04 -12.84
N VAL A 437 -8.39 22.76 -11.78
CA VAL A 437 -9.70 22.73 -11.13
C VAL A 437 -10.59 23.89 -11.60
N ASN A 438 -11.85 23.57 -11.89
CA ASN A 438 -12.86 24.56 -12.27
C ASN A 438 -14.15 24.41 -11.46
N ILE A 439 -14.93 25.49 -11.37
CA ILE A 439 -16.22 25.54 -10.69
C ILE A 439 -17.33 25.23 -11.71
N TYR A 440 -18.22 24.35 -11.31
CA TYR A 440 -19.42 23.98 -12.03
C TYR A 440 -20.64 24.09 -11.11
N TYR A 441 -21.83 24.19 -11.67
CA TYR A 441 -23.05 23.89 -10.95
C TYR A 441 -23.92 22.89 -11.71
N PHE A 442 -24.62 22.07 -10.94
CA PHE A 442 -25.66 21.16 -11.42
C PHE A 442 -27.03 21.73 -11.08
N ASP A 443 -27.86 21.97 -12.09
CA ASP A 443 -29.26 22.32 -11.93
C ASP A 443 -30.08 21.06 -11.74
N ILE A 444 -30.67 20.90 -10.54
CA ILE A 444 -31.39 19.68 -10.15
C ILE A 444 -32.66 19.49 -10.96
N LYS A 445 -33.36 20.59 -11.34
CA LYS A 445 -34.61 20.54 -12.09
C LYS A 445 -34.38 20.18 -13.55
N ASP A 446 -33.45 20.86 -14.16
CA ASP A 446 -33.17 20.74 -15.59
C ASP A 446 -32.21 19.61 -15.89
N ASN A 447 -31.64 18.97 -14.87
CA ASN A 447 -30.59 17.93 -14.96
C ASN A 447 -29.43 18.40 -15.86
N LYS A 448 -28.98 19.65 -15.67
CA LYS A 448 -28.00 20.31 -16.52
C LYS A 448 -26.77 20.75 -15.72
N ILE A 449 -25.59 20.48 -16.28
CA ILE A 449 -24.32 20.96 -15.75
C ILE A 449 -23.91 22.22 -16.49
N THR A 450 -23.44 23.22 -15.76
CA THR A 450 -22.92 24.48 -16.31
C THR A 450 -21.56 24.78 -15.68
N GLN A 451 -20.56 24.98 -16.51
CA GLN A 451 -19.24 25.43 -16.10
C GLN A 451 -19.26 26.93 -15.80
N LEU A 452 -18.66 27.34 -14.69
CA LEU A 452 -18.60 28.73 -14.23
C LEU A 452 -17.26 29.40 -14.47
N THR A 453 -16.15 28.69 -14.33
CA THR A 453 -14.78 29.17 -14.53
C THR A 453 -14.10 28.42 -15.67
N SER A 454 -13.03 28.99 -16.27
CA SER A 454 -12.33 28.40 -17.41
C SER A 454 -10.81 28.49 -17.25
N TYR A 455 -10.32 28.10 -16.07
CA TYR A 455 -8.90 28.03 -15.78
C TYR A 455 -8.22 26.89 -16.56
N LYS A 456 -6.91 27.04 -16.87
CA LYS A 456 -6.17 26.09 -17.73
C LYS A 456 -4.71 25.85 -17.32
N ASN A 457 -4.21 26.55 -16.28
CA ASN A 457 -2.79 26.56 -15.91
C ASN A 457 -2.55 26.01 -14.51
N HIS A 458 -3.12 24.84 -14.21
CA HIS A 458 -3.01 24.15 -12.92
C HIS A 458 -3.52 24.96 -11.71
N GLU A 459 -4.47 25.89 -11.96
CA GLU A 459 -5.12 26.59 -10.86
C GLU A 459 -5.88 25.61 -9.99
N GLN A 460 -5.79 25.79 -8.68
CA GLN A 460 -6.46 24.98 -7.68
C GLN A 460 -7.55 25.80 -6.98
N LEU A 461 -8.76 25.25 -6.92
CA LEU A 461 -9.91 25.88 -6.29
C LEU A 461 -10.40 25.00 -5.15
N TYR A 462 -10.91 25.64 -4.08
CA TYR A 462 -11.37 24.92 -2.89
C TYR A 462 -12.62 25.56 -2.30
N SER A 463 -13.43 24.73 -1.62
CA SER A 463 -14.53 25.14 -0.74
C SER A 463 -15.50 26.16 -1.35
N PRO A 464 -16.11 25.90 -2.52
CA PRO A 464 -17.08 26.82 -3.11
C PRO A 464 -18.35 26.85 -2.26
N LYS A 465 -18.86 28.07 -1.92
CA LYS A 465 -20.11 28.25 -1.16
C LYS A 465 -20.98 29.29 -1.81
N TRP A 466 -22.28 29.00 -1.88
CA TRP A 466 -23.29 30.00 -2.34
C TRP A 466 -23.44 31.13 -1.36
N SER A 467 -23.64 32.36 -1.90
CA SER A 467 -24.23 33.45 -1.13
C SER A 467 -25.69 33.14 -0.83
N ASN A 468 -26.24 33.74 0.23
CA ASN A 468 -27.60 33.48 0.67
C ASN A 468 -28.68 33.87 -0.40
N ASP A 469 -28.40 34.87 -1.23
CA ASP A 469 -29.27 35.30 -2.32
C ASP A 469 -29.09 34.50 -3.64
N GLY A 470 -28.13 33.52 -3.64
CA GLY A 470 -27.88 32.67 -4.79
C GLY A 470 -27.22 33.35 -6.00
N LYS A 471 -26.70 34.59 -5.85
CA LYS A 471 -26.10 35.34 -6.94
C LYS A 471 -24.61 35.20 -7.05
N GLN A 472 -23.93 34.90 -5.94
CA GLN A 472 -22.48 34.81 -5.85
C GLN A 472 -22.04 33.50 -5.30
N ILE A 473 -20.81 33.13 -5.64
CA ILE A 473 -20.08 31.99 -5.06
C ILE A 473 -18.78 32.53 -4.49
N ILE A 474 -18.53 32.25 -3.21
CA ILE A 474 -17.24 32.46 -2.57
C ILE A 474 -16.43 31.17 -2.63
N TYR A 475 -15.13 31.27 -2.92
CA TYR A 475 -14.24 30.12 -3.01
C TYR A 475 -12.79 30.49 -2.72
N CYS A 476 -11.94 29.52 -2.44
CA CYS A 476 -10.50 29.71 -2.35
C CYS A 476 -9.84 29.44 -3.69
N TYR A 477 -8.83 30.25 -4.01
CA TYR A 477 -8.01 30.14 -5.22
C TYR A 477 -6.53 30.04 -4.84
N SER A 478 -5.81 29.12 -5.47
CA SER A 478 -4.37 28.97 -5.33
C SER A 478 -3.73 28.60 -6.66
N GLN A 479 -2.55 29.15 -6.93
CA GLN A 479 -1.73 28.78 -8.08
C GLN A 479 -0.28 28.54 -7.68
N LYS A 480 0.23 29.20 -6.63
CA LYS A 480 1.57 29.06 -6.09
C LYS A 480 1.52 28.64 -4.62
N ASP A 481 1.95 29.53 -3.75
CA ASP A 481 2.16 29.23 -2.32
C ASP A 481 1.06 29.81 -1.43
N GLU A 482 0.18 30.67 -1.98
CA GLU A 482 -0.84 31.38 -1.25
C GLU A 482 -2.24 30.85 -1.61
N ARG A 483 -3.16 30.98 -0.69
CA ARG A 483 -4.55 30.67 -0.93
C ARG A 483 -5.37 31.91 -0.64
N ASP A 484 -5.90 32.51 -1.67
CA ASP A 484 -6.72 33.71 -1.61
C ASP A 484 -8.20 33.36 -1.62
N ILE A 485 -9.06 34.29 -1.15
CA ILE A 485 -10.52 34.16 -1.24
C ILE A 485 -11.05 35.06 -2.34
N TYR A 486 -11.87 34.48 -3.22
CA TYR A 486 -12.46 35.16 -4.37
C TYR A 486 -13.98 35.06 -4.34
N LEU A 487 -14.63 36.05 -4.98
CA LEU A 487 -16.05 36.05 -5.29
C LEU A 487 -16.27 35.91 -6.79
N LEU A 488 -17.22 35.06 -7.15
CA LEU A 488 -17.68 34.86 -8.53
C LEU A 488 -19.16 35.25 -8.59
N ASP A 489 -19.48 36.24 -9.42
CA ASP A 489 -20.89 36.52 -9.78
C ASP A 489 -21.36 35.49 -10.82
N VAL A 490 -22.42 34.77 -10.49
CA VAL A 490 -22.91 33.64 -11.30
C VAL A 490 -23.47 34.06 -12.66
N ASN A 491 -24.07 35.24 -12.73
CA ASN A 491 -24.72 35.74 -13.95
C ASN A 491 -23.73 36.41 -14.90
N SER A 492 -22.93 37.33 -14.40
CA SER A 492 -21.96 38.09 -15.19
C SER A 492 -20.64 37.32 -15.43
N ARG A 493 -20.36 36.31 -14.65
CA ARG A 493 -19.07 35.54 -14.64
C ARG A 493 -17.88 36.41 -14.24
N ILE A 494 -18.10 37.52 -13.58
CA ILE A 494 -17.03 38.38 -13.07
C ILE A 494 -16.46 37.71 -11.81
N ILE A 495 -15.11 37.63 -11.77
CA ILE A 495 -14.36 37.09 -10.66
C ILE A 495 -13.56 38.23 -10.02
N GLU A 496 -13.70 38.41 -8.72
CA GLU A 496 -13.03 39.45 -7.96
C GLU A 496 -12.34 38.87 -6.74
N PRO A 497 -11.06 39.24 -6.45
CA PRO A 497 -10.41 38.88 -5.21
C PRO A 497 -11.06 39.61 -4.03
N LEU A 498 -11.48 38.89 -3.00
CA LEU A 498 -12.04 39.48 -1.78
C LEU A 498 -10.99 39.62 -0.68
N ILE A 499 -10.19 38.57 -0.45
CA ILE A 499 -9.12 38.56 0.55
C ILE A 499 -7.85 38.03 -0.15
N LYS A 500 -6.90 38.95 -0.36
CA LYS A 500 -5.60 38.66 -0.96
C LYS A 500 -4.53 39.31 -0.09
N ASN A 501 -4.01 38.57 0.88
CA ASN A 501 -3.16 39.10 1.93
C ASN A 501 -1.83 38.38 2.11
N GLY A 502 -1.46 37.48 1.19
CA GLY A 502 -0.20 36.72 1.22
C GLY A 502 -0.18 35.62 2.28
N HIS A 503 -1.36 35.12 2.66
CA HIS A 503 -1.50 34.07 3.65
C HIS A 503 -2.37 32.94 3.13
N ASP A 504 -2.35 31.78 3.81
CA ASP A 504 -3.23 30.65 3.49
C ASP A 504 -4.61 30.86 4.17
N ASN A 505 -5.60 31.24 3.35
CA ASN A 505 -6.97 31.50 3.77
C ASN A 505 -7.88 30.37 3.28
N ARG A 506 -8.61 29.72 4.21
CA ARG A 506 -9.33 28.47 3.94
C ARG A 506 -10.78 28.51 4.36
N ASN A 507 -11.61 27.69 3.68
CA ASN A 507 -12.96 27.32 4.05
C ASN A 507 -13.87 28.55 4.34
N PRO A 508 -14.02 29.51 3.40
CA PRO A 508 -14.85 30.67 3.60
C PRO A 508 -16.35 30.30 3.63
N VAL A 509 -17.10 30.93 4.55
CA VAL A 509 -18.55 30.77 4.65
C VAL A 509 -19.19 32.12 4.91
N PHE A 510 -20.37 32.37 4.33
CA PHE A 510 -21.17 33.54 4.62
C PHE A 510 -21.85 33.41 5.98
N SER A 511 -22.02 34.56 6.70
CA SER A 511 -23.02 34.65 7.74
C SER A 511 -24.42 34.54 7.17
N LYS A 512 -25.40 34.21 7.99
CA LYS A 512 -26.80 34.05 7.56
C LYS A 512 -27.42 35.33 7.01
N ASP A 513 -27.01 36.51 7.51
CA ASP A 513 -27.44 37.83 7.03
C ASP A 513 -26.67 38.30 5.77
N GLY A 514 -25.66 37.54 5.35
CA GLY A 514 -24.81 37.84 4.19
C GLY A 514 -23.82 38.99 4.38
N ARG A 515 -23.70 39.55 5.62
CA ARG A 515 -22.81 40.68 5.90
C ARG A 515 -21.37 40.25 6.16
N TYR A 516 -21.16 39.10 6.77
CA TYR A 516 -19.83 38.65 7.19
C TYR A 516 -19.40 37.43 6.44
N ILE A 517 -18.06 37.33 6.26
CA ILE A 517 -17.40 36.10 5.83
C ILE A 517 -16.58 35.54 6.99
N TYR A 518 -16.78 34.27 7.33
CA TYR A 518 -15.95 33.55 8.29
C TYR A 518 -15.03 32.59 7.54
N PHE A 519 -13.77 32.53 7.95
CA PHE A 519 -12.78 31.67 7.30
C PHE A 519 -11.65 31.32 8.26
N SER A 520 -10.86 30.31 7.92
CA SER A 520 -9.63 29.96 8.61
C SER A 520 -8.44 30.65 7.95
N SER A 521 -7.52 31.22 8.72
CA SER A 521 -6.31 31.86 8.19
C SER A 521 -5.12 31.70 9.12
N ASN A 522 -3.91 31.59 8.55
CA ASN A 522 -2.65 31.63 9.26
C ASN A 522 -2.06 33.06 9.37
N LEU A 523 -2.86 34.08 9.22
CA LEU A 523 -2.45 35.50 9.24
C LEU A 523 -1.59 35.87 10.44
N THR A 524 -1.87 35.30 11.62
CA THR A 524 -1.09 35.52 12.84
C THR A 524 -0.08 34.42 13.12
N GLY A 525 0.25 33.57 12.10
CA GLY A 525 1.22 32.48 12.16
C GLY A 525 0.65 31.12 12.56
N ILE A 526 -0.51 31.09 13.23
CA ILE A 526 -1.28 29.89 13.55
C ILE A 526 -2.65 30.01 12.91
N PHE A 527 -3.17 28.92 12.34
CA PHE A 527 -4.53 28.91 11.82
C PHE A 527 -5.56 29.19 12.90
N ASN A 528 -6.32 30.25 12.70
CA ASN A 528 -7.42 30.68 13.55
C ASN A 528 -8.64 31.05 12.71
N ILE A 529 -9.82 31.13 13.34
CA ILE A 529 -11.04 31.59 12.68
C ILE A 529 -11.05 33.11 12.69
N PHE A 530 -11.28 33.67 11.51
CA PHE A 530 -11.43 35.13 11.27
C PHE A 530 -12.83 35.45 10.78
N LYS A 531 -13.24 36.70 11.04
CA LYS A 531 -14.48 37.30 10.54
C LYS A 531 -14.13 38.54 9.75
N TYR A 532 -14.64 38.67 8.55
CA TYR A 532 -14.47 39.81 7.66
C TYR A 532 -15.83 40.46 7.41
N ASP A 533 -15.96 41.76 7.67
CA ASP A 533 -17.18 42.59 7.43
C ASP A 533 -17.13 43.15 6.01
N LEU A 534 -18.06 42.72 5.14
CA LEU A 534 -18.17 43.15 3.74
C LEU A 534 -18.52 44.63 3.58
N GLN A 535 -19.08 45.29 4.60
CA GLN A 535 -19.46 46.71 4.54
C GLN A 535 -18.31 47.63 5.00
N THR A 536 -17.60 47.23 6.02
CA THR A 536 -16.54 48.05 6.63
C THR A 536 -15.13 47.62 6.28
N ASN A 537 -14.97 46.47 5.63
CA ASN A 537 -13.67 45.81 5.33
C ASN A 537 -12.84 45.50 6.61
N LEU A 538 -13.52 45.40 7.76
CA LEU A 538 -12.87 45.09 9.03
C LEU A 538 -12.61 43.57 9.14
N LEU A 539 -11.37 43.20 9.45
CA LEU A 539 -10.93 41.85 9.69
C LEU A 539 -10.64 41.62 11.18
N GLU A 540 -11.32 40.64 11.77
CA GLU A 540 -11.23 40.34 13.20
C GLU A 540 -10.92 38.86 13.45
N GLN A 541 -10.01 38.58 14.37
CA GLN A 541 -9.69 37.20 14.83
C GLN A 541 -10.62 36.80 15.98
N LEU A 542 -11.22 35.60 15.90
CA LEU A 542 -12.22 35.11 16.85
C LEU A 542 -11.75 33.94 17.72
N THR A 543 -10.74 33.21 17.32
CA THR A 543 -10.11 32.13 18.09
C THR A 543 -8.63 32.42 18.31
N ASN A 544 -8.03 31.86 19.38
CA ASN A 544 -6.60 31.94 19.62
C ASN A 544 -6.13 30.60 20.22
N VAL A 545 -5.69 29.72 19.33
CA VAL A 545 -5.40 28.32 19.69
C VAL A 545 -3.94 27.98 19.52
N LEU A 546 -3.45 26.99 20.27
CA LEU A 546 -2.08 26.48 20.16
C LEU A 546 -1.89 25.56 18.95
N GLY A 547 -2.92 24.81 18.58
CA GLY A 547 -2.90 23.93 17.41
C GLY A 547 -3.30 24.66 16.13
N GLY A 548 -4.55 24.54 15.72
CA GLY A 548 -5.13 25.22 14.57
C GLY A 548 -6.64 25.09 14.55
N ALA A 549 -7.34 26.10 14.02
CA ALA A 549 -8.80 26.13 13.90
C ALA A 549 -9.18 26.23 12.42
N PHE A 550 -10.03 25.31 11.94
CA PHE A 550 -10.36 25.12 10.52
C PHE A 550 -11.85 24.90 10.30
N MET A 551 -12.28 25.08 9.05
CA MET A 551 -13.61 24.65 8.57
C MET A 551 -14.76 25.23 9.42
N PRO A 552 -14.88 26.56 9.58
CA PRO A 552 -15.93 27.14 10.37
C PRO A 552 -17.31 26.95 9.73
N SER A 553 -18.32 26.73 10.58
CA SER A 553 -19.73 26.89 10.23
C SER A 553 -20.40 27.76 11.30
N VAL A 554 -21.26 28.69 10.90
CA VAL A 554 -21.84 29.72 11.76
C VAL A 554 -23.35 29.59 11.77
N ASN A 555 -23.98 29.64 12.94
CA ASN A 555 -25.42 29.65 13.11
C ASN A 555 -26.02 31.06 13.19
N ASP A 556 -27.34 31.16 13.32
CA ASP A 556 -28.08 32.44 13.38
C ASP A 556 -27.73 33.30 14.62
N SER A 557 -27.25 32.65 15.66
CA SER A 557 -26.88 33.34 16.92
C SER A 557 -25.42 33.84 16.92
N GLY A 558 -24.64 33.49 15.86
CA GLY A 558 -23.23 33.82 15.81
C GLY A 558 -22.33 32.80 16.53
N ASP A 559 -22.87 31.63 16.93
CA ASP A 559 -22.04 30.53 17.44
C ASP A 559 -21.29 29.88 16.27
N ILE A 560 -20.07 29.42 16.53
CA ILE A 560 -19.20 28.84 15.51
C ILE A 560 -18.87 27.41 15.91
N VAL A 561 -19.14 26.43 15.04
CA VAL A 561 -18.60 25.09 15.12
C VAL A 561 -17.45 24.96 14.11
N TYR A 562 -16.36 24.29 14.50
CA TYR A 562 -15.15 24.21 13.69
C TYR A 562 -14.31 22.97 14.02
N SER A 563 -13.40 22.59 13.14
CA SER A 563 -12.38 21.57 13.38
C SER A 563 -11.20 22.17 14.11
N LEU A 564 -10.89 21.67 15.30
CA LEU A 564 -9.79 22.10 16.16
C LEU A 564 -8.68 21.05 16.12
N TYR A 565 -7.50 21.40 15.64
CA TYR A 565 -6.34 20.54 15.81
C TYR A 565 -5.80 20.61 17.23
N HIS A 566 -5.84 19.46 17.93
CA HIS A 566 -5.51 19.40 19.36
C HIS A 566 -5.00 18.01 19.74
N PHE A 567 -3.83 17.92 20.37
CA PHE A 567 -3.19 16.66 20.81
C PHE A 567 -3.21 15.53 19.76
N GLY A 568 -2.53 15.77 18.64
CA GLY A 568 -2.29 14.75 17.61
C GLY A 568 -3.49 14.39 16.73
N GLY A 569 -4.56 15.22 16.74
CA GLY A 569 -5.71 15.00 15.87
C GLY A 569 -6.67 16.17 15.80
N PHE A 570 -7.59 16.09 14.85
CA PHE A 570 -8.67 17.06 14.69
C PHE A 570 -9.89 16.65 15.52
N LYS A 571 -10.46 17.61 16.23
CA LYS A 571 -11.63 17.48 17.11
C LYS A 571 -12.70 18.45 16.64
N ILE A 572 -13.97 18.21 16.96
CA ILE A 572 -15.02 19.18 16.70
C ILE A 572 -15.21 20.05 17.95
N ALA A 573 -15.09 21.37 17.78
CA ALA A 573 -15.25 22.36 18.85
C ALA A 573 -16.38 23.33 18.53
N LEU A 574 -17.12 23.76 19.56
CA LEU A 574 -18.20 24.73 19.50
C LEU A 574 -17.89 25.94 20.38
N ILE A 575 -17.82 27.13 19.82
CA ILE A 575 -17.64 28.38 20.55
C ILE A 575 -18.89 29.27 20.37
N LYS A 576 -19.39 29.78 21.49
CA LYS A 576 -20.61 30.61 21.48
C LYS A 576 -20.24 32.09 21.39
N GLN A 577 -20.75 32.77 20.35
CA GLN A 577 -20.67 34.21 20.11
C GLN A 577 -19.29 34.79 20.47
N PRO A 578 -18.19 34.33 19.86
CA PRO A 578 -16.85 34.79 20.26
C PRO A 578 -16.66 36.27 19.98
N ASN A 579 -16.02 36.95 20.92
CA ASN A 579 -15.64 38.35 20.73
C ASN A 579 -14.30 38.46 19.99
N PRO A 580 -14.08 39.55 19.24
CA PRO A 580 -12.81 39.84 18.61
C PRO A 580 -11.67 39.90 19.63
N ILE A 581 -10.51 39.35 19.25
CA ILE A 581 -9.34 39.27 20.11
C ILE A 581 -8.31 40.31 19.64
N SER A 582 -7.76 41.05 20.60
CA SER A 582 -6.75 42.04 20.26
C SER A 582 -5.44 41.41 19.75
N LYS A 583 -4.80 42.07 18.80
CA LYS A 583 -3.62 41.57 18.12
C LYS A 583 -2.46 41.19 19.03
N GLU A 584 -2.30 41.96 20.13
CA GLU A 584 -1.22 41.74 21.09
C GLU A 584 -1.37 40.40 21.85
N LYS A 585 -2.58 39.87 21.94
CA LYS A 585 -2.86 38.55 22.57
C LYS A 585 -2.66 37.37 21.64
N CYS A 586 -2.52 37.60 20.34
CA CYS A 586 -2.44 36.60 19.27
C CYS A 586 -1.03 36.45 18.72
N GLU A 587 -0.03 37.06 19.35
CA GLU A 587 1.32 37.07 18.81
C GLU A 587 1.96 35.68 18.88
N TYR A 588 2.25 35.13 17.68
CA TYR A 588 3.07 33.96 17.49
C TYR A 588 4.44 34.40 16.99
N LEU A 589 5.46 34.28 17.84
CA LEU A 589 6.79 34.73 17.50
C LEU A 589 7.36 33.90 16.33
N ARG A 590 8.02 34.55 15.39
CA ARG A 590 8.73 33.87 14.33
C ARG A 590 9.90 33.07 14.90
N ARG A 591 10.24 31.99 14.21
CA ARG A 591 11.48 31.25 14.45
C ARG A 591 12.66 32.20 14.22
N GLU A 592 13.67 32.13 15.07
CA GLU A 592 14.91 32.86 14.83
C GLU A 592 15.57 32.32 13.57
N GLU A 593 15.64 33.15 12.52
CA GLU A 593 16.30 32.75 11.30
C GLU A 593 17.82 32.75 11.56
N VAL A 594 18.43 31.57 11.48
CA VAL A 594 19.87 31.46 11.32
C VAL A 594 20.19 32.07 9.96
N LYS A 595 21.06 33.10 9.91
CA LYS A 595 21.51 33.69 8.64
C LYS A 595 22.15 32.59 7.79
N LYS A 596 21.40 32.07 6.84
CA LYS A 596 21.92 31.10 5.88
C LYS A 596 22.85 31.76 4.91
N ALA A 597 24.01 31.16 4.70
CA ALA A 597 24.71 31.34 3.44
C ALA A 597 23.85 30.58 2.38
N LEU A 598 22.83 31.26 1.84
CA LEU A 598 22.13 30.78 0.66
C LEU A 598 23.16 30.53 -0.43
N LEU A 599 23.02 29.43 -1.15
CA LEU A 599 23.84 29.15 -2.32
C LEU A 599 23.67 30.26 -3.38
N ASN A 600 22.54 30.95 -3.36
CA ASN A 600 22.08 32.02 -4.26
C ASN A 600 22.15 31.66 -5.76
N LYS A 601 22.50 30.42 -6.07
CA LYS A 601 22.76 29.94 -7.42
C LYS A 601 21.51 29.72 -8.23
N TRP A 602 20.41 29.26 -7.54
CA TRP A 602 19.18 28.85 -8.19
C TRP A 602 17.96 29.69 -7.81
N THR A 603 18.16 30.78 -7.06
CA THR A 603 17.06 31.65 -6.58
C THR A 603 16.26 32.28 -7.70
N PHE A 604 16.77 32.38 -8.92
CA PHE A 604 16.04 32.87 -10.08
C PHE A 604 14.85 31.94 -10.44
N LEU A 605 14.91 30.66 -10.11
CA LEU A 605 13.83 29.71 -10.34
C LEU A 605 12.59 29.95 -9.44
N ASN A 606 12.72 30.75 -8.38
CA ASN A 606 11.58 31.12 -7.52
C ASN A 606 10.53 31.99 -8.25
N ASN A 607 10.93 32.68 -9.33
CA ASN A 607 10.03 33.53 -10.13
C ASN A 607 9.52 32.78 -11.37
N PHE A 608 9.22 31.51 -11.24
CA PHE A 608 8.74 30.67 -12.32
C PHE A 608 7.41 31.14 -12.93
N ASP A 609 7.28 30.91 -14.24
CA ASP A 609 6.04 31.08 -15.01
C ASP A 609 5.74 29.78 -15.75
N ASP A 610 4.72 29.03 -15.31
CA ASP A 610 4.30 27.77 -15.90
C ASP A 610 3.21 27.96 -16.97
N SER A 611 2.77 29.19 -17.24
CA SER A 611 1.81 29.50 -18.29
C SER A 611 2.43 29.54 -19.70
N ASN A 612 3.75 29.75 -19.76
CA ASN A 612 4.49 29.83 -21.03
C ASN A 612 5.45 28.63 -21.14
N VAL A 613 5.00 27.60 -21.85
CA VAL A 613 5.76 26.35 -22.06
C VAL A 613 6.08 26.17 -23.54
N GLU A 614 7.24 25.57 -23.81
CA GLU A 614 7.64 25.21 -25.15
C GLU A 614 6.77 24.07 -25.72
N GLU A 615 6.49 24.16 -27.02
CA GLU A 615 5.83 23.05 -27.73
C GLU A 615 6.86 21.93 -27.97
N HIS A 616 6.52 20.74 -27.47
CA HIS A 616 7.30 19.53 -27.68
C HIS A 616 6.63 18.59 -28.69
N ASN A 617 7.41 18.02 -29.59
CA ASN A 617 6.95 16.95 -30.43
C ASN A 617 6.72 15.70 -29.57
N SER A 618 5.51 15.18 -29.55
CA SER A 618 5.20 13.91 -28.92
C SER A 618 5.18 12.78 -29.93
N ARG A 619 5.62 11.60 -29.53
CA ARG A 619 5.51 10.36 -30.29
C ARG A 619 4.67 9.34 -29.52
N ASN A 620 4.21 8.32 -30.20
CA ASN A 620 3.58 7.19 -29.50
C ASN A 620 4.60 6.53 -28.58
N TYR A 621 4.15 6.13 -27.40
CA TYR A 621 4.98 5.39 -26.45
C TYR A 621 5.50 4.11 -27.09
N ASN A 622 6.80 3.95 -27.10
CA ASN A 622 7.46 2.70 -27.50
C ASN A 622 7.90 1.99 -26.22
N ASN A 623 7.48 0.75 -26.06
CA ASN A 623 7.78 -0.06 -24.88
C ASN A 623 9.24 0.02 -24.49
N VAL A 624 9.51 0.56 -23.32
CA VAL A 624 10.85 0.76 -22.80
C VAL A 624 10.98 -0.10 -21.55
N PHE A 625 11.68 -1.21 -21.66
CA PHE A 625 12.04 -1.98 -20.47
C PHE A 625 12.91 -1.14 -19.55
N GLY A 626 12.60 -1.19 -18.28
CA GLY A 626 13.42 -0.62 -17.22
C GLY A 626 14.77 -1.34 -17.12
N SER A 627 15.49 -1.08 -16.05
CA SER A 627 16.76 -1.79 -15.85
C SER A 627 16.50 -3.26 -15.48
N LEU A 628 17.40 -4.10 -15.96
CA LEU A 628 17.49 -5.49 -15.52
C LEU A 628 18.07 -5.52 -14.10
N SER A 629 17.31 -6.03 -13.14
CA SER A 629 17.71 -6.16 -11.75
C SER A 629 18.11 -7.60 -11.43
N PHE A 630 19.23 -7.76 -10.71
CA PHE A 630 19.77 -9.03 -10.27
C PHE A 630 19.74 -9.10 -8.74
N PHE A 631 19.25 -10.22 -8.22
CA PHE A 631 19.19 -10.46 -6.78
C PHE A 631 19.94 -11.78 -6.48
N PRO A 632 21.25 -11.71 -6.22
CA PRO A 632 21.99 -12.89 -5.81
C PRO A 632 21.42 -13.49 -4.53
N MET A 633 21.42 -14.81 -4.43
CA MET A 633 20.92 -15.49 -3.22
C MET A 633 21.76 -16.68 -2.83
N ILE A 634 21.70 -16.98 -1.53
CA ILE A 634 22.21 -18.22 -0.97
C ILE A 634 21.04 -18.86 -0.21
N ARG A 635 20.69 -20.09 -0.60
CA ARG A 635 19.65 -20.87 0.05
C ARG A 635 20.26 -22.07 0.76
N LEU A 636 19.91 -22.24 2.02
CA LEU A 636 20.10 -23.50 2.77
C LEU A 636 18.80 -24.31 2.62
N ASP A 637 18.84 -25.38 1.85
CA ASP A 637 17.70 -26.24 1.52
C ASP A 637 17.88 -27.62 2.18
N ASN A 638 17.20 -27.85 3.30
CA ASN A 638 17.28 -29.11 4.06
C ASN A 638 16.29 -30.17 3.55
N TYR A 639 15.99 -30.19 2.26
CA TYR A 639 15.07 -31.15 1.68
C TYR A 639 15.55 -32.60 1.91
N ASN A 640 16.78 -32.92 1.56
CA ASN A 640 17.36 -34.22 1.79
C ASN A 640 18.20 -34.24 3.09
N LYS A 641 17.67 -34.90 4.12
CA LYS A 641 18.32 -34.98 5.45
C LYS A 641 19.64 -35.82 5.47
N HIS A 642 19.87 -36.62 4.42
CA HIS A 642 21.09 -37.41 4.28
C HIS A 642 22.21 -36.67 3.56
N ASN A 643 21.94 -35.48 3.01
CA ASN A 643 22.94 -34.64 2.38
C ASN A 643 23.98 -34.15 3.39
N LYS A 644 25.21 -33.98 2.96
CA LYS A 644 26.19 -33.20 3.69
C LYS A 644 25.79 -31.74 3.70
N PHE A 645 26.19 -31.00 4.72
CA PHE A 645 25.85 -29.60 4.86
C PHE A 645 26.13 -28.78 3.57
N ILE A 646 27.28 -29.06 2.91
CA ILE A 646 27.65 -28.34 1.68
C ILE A 646 26.69 -28.62 0.50
N ASP A 647 26.07 -29.80 0.44
CA ASP A 647 25.14 -30.21 -0.60
C ASP A 647 23.75 -29.54 -0.40
N ASN A 648 23.46 -29.04 0.81
CA ASN A 648 22.24 -28.29 1.11
C ASN A 648 22.35 -26.82 0.75
N ILE A 649 23.54 -26.32 0.41
CA ILE A 649 23.75 -24.96 0.00
C ILE A 649 23.45 -24.83 -1.49
N LYS A 650 22.45 -24.00 -1.84
CA LYS A 650 22.06 -23.69 -3.22
C LYS A 650 22.34 -22.20 -3.48
N PRO A 651 23.48 -21.83 -4.05
CA PRO A 651 23.66 -20.50 -4.63
C PRO A 651 22.71 -20.31 -5.80
N GLY A 652 22.29 -19.07 -6.01
CA GLY A 652 21.37 -18.75 -7.07
C GLY A 652 21.25 -17.25 -7.34
N VAL A 653 20.36 -16.91 -8.26
CA VAL A 653 20.05 -15.54 -8.64
C VAL A 653 18.59 -15.42 -9.05
N TYR A 654 17.96 -14.31 -8.69
CA TYR A 654 16.73 -13.86 -9.29
C TYR A 654 17.01 -12.70 -10.22
N ILE A 655 16.22 -12.61 -11.28
CA ILE A 655 16.35 -11.60 -12.33
C ILE A 655 14.95 -11.03 -12.59
N SER A 656 14.82 -9.72 -12.60
CA SER A 656 13.56 -9.02 -12.82
C SER A 656 13.75 -7.85 -13.77
N SER A 657 12.77 -7.62 -14.63
CA SER A 657 12.63 -6.41 -15.43
C SER A 657 11.17 -6.19 -15.80
N SER A 658 10.75 -4.94 -15.85
CA SER A 658 9.43 -4.56 -16.37
C SER A 658 9.54 -3.41 -17.37
N ASP A 659 8.52 -3.28 -18.21
CA ASP A 659 8.26 -2.08 -18.99
C ASP A 659 7.95 -0.89 -18.06
N VAL A 660 8.28 0.31 -18.50
CA VAL A 660 8.09 1.53 -17.69
C VAL A 660 6.62 1.75 -17.30
N LEU A 661 5.67 1.34 -18.15
CA LEU A 661 4.23 1.39 -17.90
C LEU A 661 3.66 0.08 -17.31
N ASP A 662 4.52 -0.86 -16.95
CA ASP A 662 4.13 -2.18 -16.41
C ASP A 662 3.23 -3.03 -17.33
N LYS A 663 3.28 -2.77 -18.66
CA LYS A 663 2.56 -3.56 -19.68
C LYS A 663 3.15 -4.94 -19.91
N TYR A 664 4.44 -5.06 -19.69
CA TYR A 664 5.22 -6.29 -19.79
C TYR A 664 6.11 -6.43 -18.57
N GLY A 665 6.22 -7.63 -18.08
CA GLY A 665 7.14 -7.93 -17.01
C GLY A 665 7.68 -9.33 -17.11
N PHE A 666 8.91 -9.56 -16.69
CA PHE A 666 9.38 -10.91 -16.43
C PHE A 666 10.10 -11.01 -15.10
N PHE A 667 9.96 -12.16 -14.50
CA PHE A 667 10.66 -12.57 -13.30
C PHE A 667 11.18 -13.99 -13.49
N ALA A 668 12.48 -14.14 -13.41
CA ALA A 668 13.12 -15.42 -13.58
C ALA A 668 14.09 -15.69 -12.45
N GLY A 669 14.39 -16.95 -12.21
CA GLY A 669 15.39 -17.25 -11.22
C GLY A 669 15.77 -18.72 -11.19
N GLY A 670 16.85 -18.97 -10.48
CA GLY A 670 17.30 -20.30 -10.25
C GLY A 670 18.34 -20.44 -9.16
N SER A 671 18.36 -21.63 -8.58
CA SER A 671 19.37 -22.06 -7.62
C SER A 671 19.76 -23.51 -7.89
N ILE A 672 20.99 -23.84 -7.61
CA ILE A 672 21.53 -25.15 -7.87
C ILE A 672 22.57 -25.52 -6.82
N ASN A 673 22.61 -26.79 -6.41
CA ASN A 673 23.63 -27.31 -5.49
C ASN A 673 24.68 -28.20 -6.20
N LEU A 674 25.63 -28.73 -5.44
CA LEU A 674 26.69 -29.56 -5.96
C LEU A 674 26.19 -30.92 -6.50
N LYS A 675 25.03 -31.39 -6.05
CA LYS A 675 24.35 -32.58 -6.59
C LYS A 675 23.49 -32.29 -7.83
N MET A 676 23.58 -31.11 -8.40
CA MET A 676 22.79 -30.67 -9.54
C MET A 676 21.28 -30.62 -9.26
N GLU A 677 20.85 -30.65 -8.00
CA GLU A 677 19.48 -30.34 -7.64
C GLU A 677 19.26 -28.87 -7.90
N ARG A 678 18.21 -28.56 -8.67
CA ARG A 678 17.94 -27.23 -9.15
C ARG A 678 16.48 -26.85 -8.99
N ASP A 679 16.27 -25.55 -8.80
CA ASP A 679 14.99 -24.89 -8.83
C ASP A 679 15.11 -23.76 -9.85
N LEU A 680 14.48 -23.91 -11.03
CA LEU A 680 14.49 -22.92 -12.10
C LEU A 680 13.05 -22.51 -12.42
N PHE A 681 12.84 -21.22 -12.63
CA PHE A 681 11.55 -20.72 -13.07
C PHE A 681 11.70 -19.48 -13.95
N LEU A 682 10.68 -19.24 -14.78
CA LEU A 682 10.45 -18.02 -15.55
C LEU A 682 8.97 -17.70 -15.51
N ILE A 683 8.65 -16.46 -15.18
CA ILE A 683 7.31 -15.90 -15.26
C ILE A 683 7.35 -14.69 -16.18
N PHE A 684 6.45 -14.63 -17.13
CA PHE A 684 6.31 -13.52 -18.04
C PHE A 684 4.85 -13.05 -18.02
N ASP A 685 4.66 -11.78 -17.71
CA ASP A 685 3.37 -11.10 -17.71
C ASP A 685 3.20 -10.22 -18.94
N TYR A 686 2.06 -10.36 -19.59
CA TYR A 686 1.61 -9.54 -20.69
C TYR A 686 0.29 -8.88 -20.33
N LYS A 687 0.29 -7.57 -20.18
CA LYS A 687 -0.85 -6.75 -19.77
C LYS A 687 -1.27 -5.70 -20.82
N ASP A 688 -0.68 -5.74 -22.02
CA ASP A 688 -1.03 -4.83 -23.12
C ASP A 688 -2.29 -5.29 -23.85
N LYS A 689 -2.81 -4.47 -24.74
CA LYS A 689 -4.01 -4.75 -25.55
C LYS A 689 -3.85 -6.03 -26.37
N LEU A 690 -4.80 -6.93 -26.21
CA LEU A 690 -5.02 -8.05 -27.12
C LEU A 690 -6.12 -7.63 -28.12
N PRO A 691 -5.82 -7.32 -29.38
CA PRO A 691 -6.75 -6.63 -30.28
C PRO A 691 -8.15 -7.24 -30.33
N LEU A 692 -8.26 -8.55 -30.55
CA LEU A 692 -9.55 -9.23 -30.65
C LEU A 692 -10.34 -9.23 -29.33
N LEU A 693 -9.67 -9.37 -28.18
CA LEU A 693 -10.33 -9.40 -26.88
C LEU A 693 -10.69 -7.98 -26.43
N TYR A 694 -9.82 -7.02 -26.74
CA TYR A 694 -10.06 -5.62 -26.44
C TYR A 694 -11.32 -5.07 -27.13
N ASP A 695 -11.54 -5.42 -28.40
CA ASP A 695 -12.74 -5.05 -29.15
C ASP A 695 -14.03 -5.64 -28.55
N LEU A 696 -13.91 -6.74 -27.79
CA LEU A 696 -15.01 -7.35 -27.03
C LEU A 696 -15.16 -6.76 -25.61
N GLY A 697 -14.36 -5.75 -25.26
CA GLY A 697 -14.34 -5.15 -23.93
C GLY A 697 -13.59 -5.97 -22.86
N LEU A 698 -12.80 -6.95 -23.28
CA LEU A 698 -12.00 -7.79 -22.39
C LEU A 698 -10.54 -7.34 -22.36
N THR A 699 -9.99 -7.17 -21.17
CA THR A 699 -8.60 -6.77 -20.95
C THR A 699 -7.89 -7.77 -20.04
N PRO A 700 -7.75 -9.05 -20.45
CA PRO A 700 -7.11 -10.03 -19.60
C PRO A 700 -5.60 -9.82 -19.53
N GLN A 701 -5.03 -10.02 -18.34
CA GLN A 701 -3.61 -10.24 -18.17
C GLN A 701 -3.29 -11.68 -18.56
N LEU A 702 -2.33 -11.85 -19.46
CA LEU A 702 -1.76 -13.17 -19.76
C LEU A 702 -0.49 -13.37 -18.94
N THR A 703 -0.41 -14.51 -18.27
CA THR A 703 0.79 -14.92 -17.55
C THR A 703 1.27 -16.26 -18.10
N LEU A 704 2.54 -16.31 -18.48
CA LEU A 704 3.23 -17.51 -18.88
C LEU A 704 4.23 -17.89 -17.78
N GLU A 705 4.16 -19.15 -17.31
CA GLU A 705 5.03 -19.64 -16.25
C GLU A 705 5.74 -20.93 -16.71
N LEU A 706 7.02 -21.02 -16.41
CA LEU A 706 7.85 -22.19 -16.68
C LEU A 706 8.57 -22.59 -15.41
N TYR A 707 8.53 -23.88 -15.08
CA TYR A 707 9.19 -24.41 -13.89
C TYR A 707 9.99 -25.66 -14.24
N ASN A 708 11.20 -25.77 -13.69
CA ASN A 708 11.96 -27.00 -13.70
C ASN A 708 12.60 -27.22 -12.32
N ILE A 709 12.17 -28.27 -11.64
CA ILE A 709 12.62 -28.61 -10.28
C ILE A 709 13.19 -30.00 -10.29
N THR A 710 14.37 -30.18 -9.69
CA THR A 710 14.96 -31.46 -9.46
C THR A 710 15.28 -31.70 -7.99
N ARG A 711 15.04 -32.93 -7.53
CA ARG A 711 15.34 -33.38 -6.18
C ARG A 711 15.92 -34.77 -6.22
N THR A 712 16.95 -34.99 -5.46
CA THR A 712 17.60 -36.28 -5.33
C THR A 712 17.29 -36.90 -3.96
N THR A 713 16.98 -38.17 -3.90
CA THR A 713 16.70 -38.90 -2.68
C THR A 713 17.35 -40.26 -2.73
N ASP A 714 17.84 -40.74 -1.56
CA ASP A 714 18.31 -42.10 -1.40
C ASP A 714 17.10 -43.03 -1.29
N ASN A 715 17.07 -44.04 -2.11
CA ASN A 715 16.01 -45.07 -2.15
C ASN A 715 16.67 -46.47 -2.12
N GLN A 716 15.88 -47.53 -2.03
CA GLN A 716 16.34 -48.89 -2.08
C GLN A 716 15.54 -49.70 -3.11
N ILE A 717 16.25 -50.43 -3.94
CA ILE A 717 15.64 -51.45 -4.78
C ILE A 717 15.51 -52.71 -3.96
N GLU A 718 14.28 -53.11 -3.64
CA GLU A 718 13.98 -54.35 -2.91
C GLU A 718 14.10 -55.55 -3.85
N LEU A 719 15.11 -56.40 -3.62
CA LEU A 719 15.24 -57.71 -4.24
C LEU A 719 14.84 -58.81 -3.23
N PRO A 720 14.49 -60.00 -3.69
CA PRO A 720 13.99 -61.04 -2.79
C PRO A 720 14.94 -61.45 -1.64
N LEU A 721 16.24 -61.20 -1.79
CA LEU A 721 17.25 -61.57 -0.83
C LEU A 721 17.99 -60.43 -0.13
N TYR A 722 17.94 -59.20 -0.68
CA TYR A 722 18.61 -58.01 -0.14
C TYR A 722 18.12 -56.73 -0.79
N ASN A 723 18.42 -55.60 -0.19
CA ASN A 723 18.11 -54.29 -0.72
C ASN A 723 19.36 -53.61 -1.27
N ILE A 724 19.26 -53.02 -2.44
CA ILE A 724 20.33 -52.23 -3.05
C ILE A 724 20.03 -50.74 -2.85
N PRO A 725 20.90 -50.00 -2.16
CA PRO A 725 20.76 -48.57 -2.07
C PRO A 725 21.01 -47.94 -3.44
N VAL A 726 20.10 -47.07 -3.88
CA VAL A 726 20.19 -46.33 -5.15
C VAL A 726 19.82 -44.89 -4.92
N GLU A 727 20.49 -44.02 -5.63
CA GLU A 727 20.12 -42.61 -5.67
C GLU A 727 19.11 -42.36 -6.81
N VAL A 728 17.97 -41.79 -6.47
CA VAL A 728 16.90 -41.47 -7.42
C VAL A 728 16.76 -39.96 -7.49
N THR A 729 16.90 -39.41 -8.70
CA THR A 729 16.64 -38.00 -8.98
C THR A 729 15.30 -37.84 -9.66
N TYR A 730 14.39 -37.15 -8.98
CA TYR A 730 13.12 -36.76 -9.53
C TYR A 730 13.23 -35.40 -10.23
N ASN A 731 12.53 -35.25 -11.37
CA ASN A 731 12.49 -34.03 -12.16
C ASN A 731 11.05 -33.67 -12.52
N MET A 732 10.70 -32.43 -12.33
CA MET A 732 9.45 -31.86 -12.77
C MET A 732 9.71 -30.77 -13.82
N PHE A 733 8.95 -30.80 -14.89
CA PHE A 733 8.79 -29.69 -15.81
C PHE A 733 7.32 -29.29 -15.86
N GLU A 734 7.04 -28.02 -15.72
CA GLU A 734 5.68 -27.46 -15.78
C GLU A 734 5.68 -26.22 -16.65
N PHE A 735 4.65 -26.12 -17.48
CA PHE A 735 4.37 -24.97 -18.33
C PHE A 735 2.92 -24.56 -18.13
N ASP A 736 2.71 -23.34 -17.67
CA ASP A 736 1.40 -22.77 -17.38
C ASP A 736 1.16 -21.55 -18.28
N VAL A 737 -0.05 -21.45 -18.80
CA VAL A 737 -0.57 -20.23 -19.44
C VAL A 737 -1.87 -19.87 -18.77
N SER A 738 -1.97 -18.66 -18.27
CA SER A 738 -3.19 -18.19 -17.66
C SER A 738 -3.63 -16.83 -18.18
N ALA A 739 -4.95 -16.61 -18.17
CA ALA A 739 -5.60 -15.36 -18.51
C ALA A 739 -6.44 -14.90 -17.31
N THR A 740 -6.06 -13.81 -16.67
CA THR A 740 -6.76 -13.23 -15.51
C THR A 740 -7.48 -11.96 -15.93
N HIS A 741 -8.78 -11.87 -15.67
CA HIS A 741 -9.58 -10.71 -16.00
C HIS A 741 -10.43 -10.27 -14.81
N LYS A 742 -10.41 -8.96 -14.51
CA LYS A 742 -11.26 -8.37 -13.48
C LYS A 742 -12.70 -8.29 -13.98
N ILE A 743 -13.63 -8.73 -13.13
CA ILE A 743 -15.06 -8.69 -13.41
C ILE A 743 -15.78 -7.99 -12.26
N PHE A 744 -16.80 -7.19 -12.57
CA PHE A 744 -17.62 -6.41 -11.62
C PHE A 744 -16.87 -5.25 -10.93
N ASN A 745 -15.69 -5.45 -10.36
CA ASN A 745 -14.90 -4.46 -9.64
C ASN A 745 -13.42 -4.88 -9.57
N ALA A 746 -12.59 -4.03 -8.98
CA ALA A 746 -11.15 -4.28 -8.84
C ALA A 746 -10.78 -5.52 -8.02
N ASP A 747 -11.64 -5.90 -7.07
CA ASP A 747 -11.39 -6.98 -6.10
C ASP A 747 -11.98 -8.33 -6.52
N THR A 748 -12.55 -8.40 -7.72
CA THR A 748 -13.18 -9.63 -8.22
C THR A 748 -12.60 -10.01 -9.57
N TYR A 749 -12.04 -11.20 -9.67
CA TYR A 749 -11.42 -11.68 -10.91
C TYR A 749 -11.79 -13.12 -11.25
N LEU A 750 -11.69 -13.39 -12.55
CA LEU A 750 -11.79 -14.70 -13.16
C LEU A 750 -10.46 -15.02 -13.81
N LYS A 751 -9.88 -16.18 -13.51
CA LYS A 751 -8.65 -16.70 -14.12
C LYS A 751 -8.96 -17.99 -14.85
N LEU A 752 -8.57 -18.04 -16.12
CA LEU A 752 -8.51 -19.27 -16.90
C LEU A 752 -7.08 -19.77 -16.93
N LEU A 753 -6.88 -21.05 -16.74
CA LEU A 753 -5.56 -21.69 -16.67
C LEU A 753 -5.49 -22.87 -17.63
N PHE A 754 -4.41 -22.94 -18.39
CA PHE A 754 -3.93 -24.12 -19.06
C PHE A 754 -2.59 -24.51 -18.45
N ARG A 755 -2.43 -25.78 -18.06
CA ARG A 755 -1.18 -26.31 -17.51
C ARG A 755 -0.81 -27.58 -18.21
N TYR A 756 0.48 -27.69 -18.53
CA TYR A 756 1.14 -28.93 -18.93
C TYR A 756 2.19 -29.31 -17.92
N SER A 757 2.17 -30.54 -17.43
CA SER A 757 3.15 -31.04 -16.46
C SER A 757 3.74 -32.37 -16.91
N ARG A 758 5.03 -32.52 -16.67
CA ARG A 758 5.78 -33.78 -16.91
C ARG A 758 6.68 -34.08 -15.73
N TYR A 759 6.58 -35.30 -15.20
CA TYR A 759 7.39 -35.80 -14.11
C TYR A 759 8.24 -36.96 -14.59
N GLY A 760 9.51 -36.91 -14.25
CA GLY A 760 10.47 -37.97 -14.55
C GLY A 760 11.24 -38.41 -13.30
N SER A 761 11.78 -39.59 -13.37
CA SER A 761 12.72 -40.11 -12.39
C SER A 761 13.96 -40.64 -13.11
N SER A 762 15.13 -40.44 -12.53
CA SER A 762 16.40 -41.00 -12.98
C SER A 762 17.00 -41.80 -11.84
N VAL A 763 17.34 -43.05 -12.09
CA VAL A 763 18.00 -43.93 -11.13
C VAL A 763 19.48 -44.01 -11.49
N SER A 764 20.35 -43.80 -10.51
CA SER A 764 21.79 -43.92 -10.72
C SER A 764 22.18 -45.36 -11.05
N SER A 765 23.33 -45.54 -11.71
CA SER A 765 23.84 -46.87 -12.00
C SER A 765 24.11 -47.61 -10.67
N PHE A 766 23.77 -48.88 -10.63
CA PHE A 766 23.99 -49.73 -9.45
C PHE A 766 24.50 -51.10 -9.86
N TYR A 767 25.14 -51.78 -8.94
CA TYR A 767 25.71 -53.06 -9.16
C TYR A 767 24.82 -54.20 -8.61
N LEU A 768 24.56 -55.21 -9.46
CA LEU A 768 23.84 -56.43 -9.11
C LEU A 768 24.84 -57.54 -8.74
N PRO A 769 25.08 -57.86 -7.49
CA PRO A 769 26.09 -58.81 -7.08
C PRO A 769 25.82 -60.24 -7.55
N GLU A 770 24.54 -60.64 -7.65
CA GLU A 770 24.14 -62.03 -8.03
C GLU A 770 24.55 -62.41 -9.44
N VAL A 771 24.48 -61.42 -10.34
CA VAL A 771 24.84 -61.66 -11.77
C VAL A 771 26.14 -60.99 -12.16
N ASN A 772 26.83 -60.38 -11.18
CA ASN A 772 28.09 -59.66 -11.38
C ASN A 772 27.98 -58.60 -12.48
N GLN A 773 26.88 -57.86 -12.53
CA GLN A 773 26.55 -56.97 -13.62
C GLN A 773 26.26 -55.55 -13.10
N LEU A 774 26.82 -54.57 -13.80
CA LEU A 774 26.48 -53.16 -13.58
C LEU A 774 25.19 -52.84 -14.36
N VAL A 775 24.14 -52.42 -13.65
CA VAL A 775 22.97 -51.84 -14.24
C VAL A 775 23.24 -50.38 -14.56
N PRO A 776 23.16 -49.94 -15.79
CA PRO A 776 23.42 -48.56 -16.15
C PRO A 776 22.34 -47.62 -15.58
N ALA A 777 22.66 -46.35 -15.45
CA ALA A 777 21.69 -45.33 -15.09
C ALA A 777 20.53 -45.29 -16.10
N SER A 778 19.33 -45.22 -15.59
CA SER A 778 18.12 -45.13 -16.38
C SER A 778 17.31 -43.90 -16.01
N SER A 779 16.62 -43.31 -16.99
CA SER A 779 15.74 -42.16 -16.82
C SER A 779 14.45 -42.38 -17.57
N ASP A 780 13.34 -42.15 -16.92
CA ASP A 780 12.03 -42.27 -17.54
C ASP A 780 11.01 -41.28 -16.98
N TYR A 781 9.93 -41.06 -17.69
CA TYR A 781 8.81 -40.23 -17.26
C TYR A 781 7.74 -41.14 -16.66
N TYR A 782 7.23 -40.77 -15.49
CA TYR A 782 6.18 -41.51 -14.85
C TYR A 782 4.84 -40.81 -14.87
N LEU A 783 4.79 -39.49 -15.24
CA LEU A 783 3.55 -38.74 -15.39
C LEU A 783 3.66 -37.70 -16.51
N HIS A 784 2.60 -37.64 -17.32
CA HIS A 784 2.30 -36.54 -18.23
C HIS A 784 0.89 -36.04 -17.91
N GLY A 785 0.71 -34.74 -17.69
CA GLY A 785 -0.57 -34.19 -17.31
C GLY A 785 -0.89 -32.90 -18.02
N VAL A 786 -2.17 -32.75 -18.37
CA VAL A 786 -2.76 -31.51 -18.84
C VAL A 786 -3.90 -31.14 -17.90
N ASP A 787 -3.99 -29.87 -17.55
CA ASP A 787 -5.00 -29.34 -16.65
C ASP A 787 -5.60 -28.05 -17.23
N PHE A 788 -6.93 -27.97 -17.23
CA PHE A 788 -7.70 -26.77 -17.56
C PHE A 788 -8.39 -26.27 -16.29
N GLY A 789 -8.00 -25.10 -15.85
CA GLY A 789 -8.50 -24.49 -14.60
C GLY A 789 -9.36 -23.26 -14.87
N LEU A 790 -10.37 -23.09 -14.02
CA LEU A 790 -11.14 -21.86 -13.88
C LEU A 790 -11.12 -21.47 -12.40
N ASP A 791 -10.71 -20.24 -12.14
CA ASP A 791 -10.51 -19.69 -10.80
C ASP A 791 -11.34 -18.42 -10.65
N PHE A 792 -12.24 -18.37 -9.70
CA PHE A 792 -13.03 -17.19 -9.36
C PHE A 792 -12.66 -16.75 -7.95
N SER A 793 -12.28 -15.49 -7.80
CA SER A 793 -11.94 -14.93 -6.49
C SER A 793 -12.55 -13.56 -6.30
N THR A 794 -13.02 -13.30 -5.09
CA THR A 794 -13.47 -11.97 -4.67
C THR A 794 -13.10 -11.71 -3.22
N LYS A 795 -12.72 -10.47 -2.93
CA LYS A 795 -12.40 -10.02 -1.57
C LYS A 795 -13.15 -8.72 -1.24
N ASN A 796 -13.44 -8.54 0.03
CA ASN A 796 -13.93 -7.28 0.58
C ASN A 796 -13.32 -7.12 1.97
N ILE A 797 -12.08 -6.66 2.00
CA ILE A 797 -11.33 -6.43 3.23
C ILE A 797 -11.29 -4.93 3.50
N ILE A 798 -11.58 -4.55 4.74
CA ILE A 798 -11.44 -3.15 5.17
C ILE A 798 -9.95 -2.84 5.30
N PRO A 799 -9.38 -1.94 4.49
CA PRO A 799 -7.99 -1.56 4.59
C PRO A 799 -7.69 -0.94 5.96
N SER A 800 -6.67 -1.43 6.62
CA SER A 800 -6.10 -0.83 7.83
C SER A 800 -4.61 -1.14 7.88
N ARG A 801 -3.87 -0.41 8.70
CA ARG A 801 -2.42 -0.66 8.89
C ARG A 801 -2.12 -2.03 9.45
N THR A 802 -3.10 -2.68 10.05
CA THR A 802 -2.99 -4.00 10.66
C THR A 802 -3.80 -5.06 9.93
N SER A 803 -4.34 -4.75 8.73
CA SER A 803 -5.18 -5.70 7.96
C SER A 803 -4.49 -7.00 7.63
N ALA A 804 -3.17 -7.00 7.51
CA ALA A 804 -2.38 -8.20 7.31
C ALA A 804 -2.37 -9.15 8.53
N ILE A 805 -2.58 -8.63 9.74
CA ILE A 805 -2.60 -9.41 10.98
C ILE A 805 -4.02 -9.60 11.49
N ASN A 806 -4.78 -8.52 11.51
CA ASN A 806 -6.17 -8.47 11.97
C ASN A 806 -7.09 -8.02 10.82
N PRO A 807 -7.26 -8.83 9.77
CA PRO A 807 -8.16 -8.50 8.68
C PRO A 807 -9.60 -8.37 9.20
N ILE A 808 -10.36 -7.47 8.62
CA ILE A 808 -11.81 -7.35 8.82
C ILE A 808 -12.46 -7.42 7.46
N GLY A 809 -13.43 -8.33 7.28
CA GLY A 809 -14.10 -8.53 6.01
C GLY A 809 -14.08 -9.97 5.54
N ARG A 810 -14.26 -10.17 4.25
CA ARG A 810 -14.44 -11.50 3.68
C ARG A 810 -13.59 -11.74 2.44
N LYS A 811 -13.28 -13.04 2.23
CA LYS A 811 -12.67 -13.56 1.00
C LYS A 811 -13.46 -14.77 0.55
N PHE A 812 -13.69 -14.88 -0.74
CA PHE A 812 -14.31 -16.05 -1.35
C PHE A 812 -13.47 -16.49 -2.54
N HIS A 813 -13.19 -17.79 -2.61
CA HIS A 813 -12.43 -18.38 -3.70
C HIS A 813 -13.10 -19.68 -4.13
N PHE A 814 -13.37 -19.79 -5.41
CA PHE A 814 -13.89 -20.99 -6.06
C PHE A 814 -12.96 -21.40 -7.18
N LYS A 815 -12.62 -22.69 -7.22
CA LYS A 815 -11.75 -23.24 -8.25
C LYS A 815 -12.38 -24.49 -8.85
N PHE A 816 -12.32 -24.59 -10.17
CA PHE A 816 -12.66 -25.77 -10.95
C PHE A 816 -11.45 -26.14 -11.82
N ASP A 817 -11.00 -27.38 -11.77
CA ASP A 817 -9.93 -27.91 -12.61
C ASP A 817 -10.44 -29.17 -13.32
N TYR A 818 -10.10 -29.33 -14.60
CA TYR A 818 -10.28 -30.58 -15.32
C TYR A 818 -8.91 -31.13 -15.70
N GLU A 819 -8.56 -32.24 -15.03
CA GLU A 819 -7.24 -32.87 -15.22
C GLU A 819 -7.32 -34.09 -16.12
N MET A 820 -6.33 -34.19 -17.00
CA MET A 820 -6.09 -35.36 -17.87
C MET A 820 -4.64 -35.79 -17.69
N ASN A 821 -4.45 -36.94 -17.08
CA ASN A 821 -3.13 -37.44 -16.69
C ASN A 821 -2.91 -38.86 -17.20
N SER A 822 -1.74 -39.13 -17.79
CA SER A 822 -1.23 -40.47 -18.02
C SER A 822 -0.14 -40.73 -16.98
N PHE A 823 -0.37 -41.69 -16.09
CA PHE A 823 0.44 -41.91 -14.90
C PHE A 823 0.83 -43.39 -14.77
N ASN A 824 2.14 -43.66 -14.69
CA ASN A 824 2.67 -44.97 -14.36
C ASN A 824 2.79 -45.13 -12.84
N SER A 825 1.68 -45.34 -12.15
CA SER A 825 1.61 -45.41 -10.70
C SER A 825 2.31 -46.65 -10.11
N LYS A 826 2.35 -47.74 -10.88
CA LYS A 826 2.86 -49.04 -10.42
C LYS A 826 4.33 -49.26 -10.79
N GLY A 827 4.95 -48.36 -11.59
CA GLY A 827 6.29 -48.55 -12.12
C GLY A 827 6.41 -49.76 -13.09
N GLU A 828 5.33 -50.12 -13.79
CA GLU A 828 5.27 -51.23 -14.71
C GLU A 828 5.83 -50.84 -16.09
N TYR A 829 6.53 -51.77 -16.72
CA TYR A 829 7.10 -51.63 -18.05
C TYR A 829 6.72 -52.83 -18.93
N LYS A 830 6.52 -52.58 -20.19
CA LYS A 830 6.33 -53.63 -21.24
C LYS A 830 7.40 -53.50 -22.30
N ILE A 831 7.72 -54.67 -22.92
CA ILE A 831 8.60 -54.66 -24.08
C ILE A 831 7.72 -54.47 -25.33
N GLU A 832 7.97 -53.45 -26.08
CA GLU A 832 7.28 -53.14 -27.32
C GLU A 832 8.31 -52.68 -28.36
N ASP A 833 8.34 -53.34 -29.53
CA ASP A 833 9.33 -53.11 -30.59
C ASP A 833 10.79 -53.28 -30.11
N GLY A 834 11.02 -54.16 -29.13
CA GLY A 834 12.33 -54.40 -28.56
C GLY A 834 12.82 -53.32 -27.55
N LEU A 835 11.96 -52.35 -27.22
CA LEU A 835 12.22 -51.29 -26.26
C LEU A 835 11.38 -51.48 -25.01
N LEU A 836 11.95 -51.18 -23.85
CA LEU A 836 11.24 -51.16 -22.59
C LEU A 836 10.47 -49.84 -22.50
N LYS A 837 9.15 -49.91 -22.52
CA LYS A 837 8.27 -48.74 -22.46
C LYS A 837 7.45 -48.74 -21.15
N PRO A 838 7.27 -47.60 -20.47
CA PRO A 838 6.41 -47.52 -19.28
C PRO A 838 4.95 -47.77 -19.64
N VAL A 839 4.22 -48.38 -18.74
CA VAL A 839 2.78 -48.60 -18.84
C VAL A 839 2.05 -47.48 -18.09
N TYR A 840 1.21 -46.76 -18.81
CA TYR A 840 0.46 -45.66 -18.22
C TYR A 840 -1.02 -46.03 -18.04
N ASP A 841 -1.57 -45.64 -16.87
CA ASP A 841 -2.99 -45.58 -16.61
C ASP A 841 -3.47 -44.16 -16.87
N ASP A 842 -4.59 -43.98 -17.57
CA ASP A 842 -5.18 -42.69 -17.90
C ASP A 842 -6.17 -42.28 -16.81
N TYR A 843 -5.96 -41.08 -16.23
CA TYR A 843 -6.81 -40.47 -15.22
C TYR A 843 -7.41 -39.17 -15.77
N LYS A 844 -8.73 -39.10 -15.87
CA LYS A 844 -9.48 -37.91 -16.33
C LYS A 844 -10.55 -37.59 -15.32
N PHE A 845 -10.48 -36.44 -14.68
CA PHE A 845 -11.39 -36.08 -13.59
C PHE A 845 -11.47 -34.58 -13.39
N PRO A 846 -12.66 -34.05 -13.04
CA PRO A 846 -12.82 -32.69 -12.55
C PRO A 846 -12.50 -32.60 -11.05
N LYS A 847 -11.97 -31.45 -10.66
CA LYS A 847 -11.77 -31.03 -9.27
C LYS A 847 -12.54 -29.77 -8.99
N ILE A 848 -13.19 -29.71 -7.83
CA ILE A 848 -13.85 -28.49 -7.34
C ILE A 848 -13.27 -28.16 -5.98
N GLU A 849 -13.03 -26.88 -5.74
CA GLU A 849 -12.60 -26.37 -4.44
C GLU A 849 -13.27 -25.04 -4.14
N LEU A 850 -13.69 -24.90 -2.87
CA LEU A 850 -14.27 -23.69 -2.34
C LEU A 850 -13.57 -23.32 -1.04
N LYS A 851 -13.14 -22.07 -0.93
CA LYS A 851 -12.67 -21.47 0.32
C LYS A 851 -13.45 -20.21 0.60
N TYR A 852 -13.88 -20.07 1.84
CA TYR A 852 -14.56 -18.89 2.35
C TYR A 852 -13.94 -18.48 3.67
N THR A 853 -13.60 -17.20 3.78
CA THR A 853 -13.07 -16.62 5.01
C THR A 853 -13.91 -15.40 5.39
N GLU A 854 -14.33 -15.31 6.63
CA GLU A 854 -15.00 -14.14 7.20
C GLU A 854 -14.31 -13.73 8.49
N SER A 855 -13.91 -12.48 8.59
CA SER A 855 -13.23 -11.92 9.76
C SER A 855 -14.07 -10.82 10.38
N PHE A 856 -14.40 -10.97 11.65
CA PHE A 856 -15.27 -10.09 12.41
C PHE A 856 -14.48 -9.31 13.45
N PRO A 857 -14.66 -7.97 13.56
CA PRO A 857 -14.12 -7.22 14.68
C PRO A 857 -14.87 -7.60 15.96
N LEU A 858 -14.14 -7.80 17.05
CA LEU A 858 -14.69 -8.00 18.38
C LEU A 858 -14.55 -6.74 19.22
N PRO A 859 -15.34 -6.59 20.30
CA PRO A 859 -15.10 -5.52 21.26
C PRO A 859 -13.68 -5.57 21.81
N GLY A 860 -12.99 -4.45 21.75
CA GLY A 860 -11.57 -4.33 22.07
C GLY A 860 -10.77 -3.81 20.88
N TRP A 861 -9.61 -3.24 21.16
CA TRP A 861 -8.75 -2.70 20.12
C TRP A 861 -8.06 -3.85 19.35
N MET A 862 -8.27 -3.89 18.04
CA MET A 862 -7.66 -4.88 17.13
C MET A 862 -7.95 -6.36 17.47
N HIS A 863 -9.03 -6.67 18.16
CA HIS A 863 -9.46 -8.05 18.39
C HIS A 863 -10.30 -8.54 17.20
N THR A 864 -9.95 -9.69 16.65
CA THR A 864 -10.62 -10.25 15.47
C THR A 864 -10.89 -11.74 15.65
N LEU A 865 -12.12 -12.17 15.30
CA LEU A 865 -12.49 -13.56 15.15
C LEU A 865 -12.58 -13.87 13.66
N THR A 866 -11.85 -14.87 13.20
CA THR A 866 -11.87 -15.32 11.81
C THR A 866 -12.45 -16.72 11.73
N PHE A 867 -13.41 -16.91 10.85
CA PHE A 867 -13.97 -18.19 10.44
C PHE A 867 -13.47 -18.51 9.03
N GLU A 868 -12.97 -19.72 8.81
CA GLU A 868 -12.57 -20.21 7.49
C GLU A 868 -13.26 -21.54 7.22
N LEU A 869 -13.86 -21.68 6.03
CA LEU A 869 -14.39 -22.91 5.48
C LEU A 869 -13.55 -23.29 4.25
N HIS A 870 -13.09 -24.53 4.21
CA HIS A 870 -12.43 -25.12 3.05
C HIS A 870 -13.10 -26.44 2.71
N THR A 871 -13.61 -26.58 1.51
CA THR A 871 -14.16 -27.84 0.98
C THR A 871 -13.63 -28.09 -0.42
N ALA A 872 -13.32 -29.33 -0.72
CA ALA A 872 -12.85 -29.73 -2.04
C ALA A 872 -13.26 -31.16 -2.38
N SER A 873 -13.46 -31.44 -3.66
CA SER A 873 -13.91 -32.75 -4.17
C SER A 873 -13.23 -33.05 -5.51
N ILE A 874 -12.79 -34.30 -5.67
CA ILE A 874 -12.42 -34.90 -6.96
C ILE A 874 -13.63 -35.71 -7.43
N LEU A 875 -14.29 -35.23 -8.48
CA LEU A 875 -15.46 -35.87 -9.03
C LEU A 875 -15.07 -36.95 -10.06
N GLY A 876 -15.79 -38.08 -10.08
CA GLY A 876 -15.59 -39.10 -11.10
C GLY A 876 -14.98 -40.41 -10.57
N PRO A 877 -14.23 -41.15 -11.40
CA PRO A 877 -13.70 -42.46 -11.01
C PRO A 877 -12.65 -42.32 -9.90
N LYS A 878 -12.42 -43.40 -9.16
CA LYS A 878 -11.37 -43.44 -8.15
C LYS A 878 -10.01 -43.13 -8.79
N VAL A 879 -9.31 -42.15 -8.23
CA VAL A 879 -7.97 -41.74 -8.69
C VAL A 879 -6.90 -42.27 -7.76
N ASP A 880 -5.65 -42.28 -8.23
CA ASP A 880 -4.52 -42.62 -7.41
C ASP A 880 -4.30 -41.57 -6.30
N GLU A 881 -3.77 -42.02 -5.16
CA GLU A 881 -3.46 -41.14 -4.00
C GLU A 881 -2.53 -39.99 -4.37
N PHE A 882 -1.79 -40.09 -5.45
CA PHE A 882 -0.94 -39.00 -5.99
C PHE A 882 -1.75 -37.73 -6.29
N PHE A 883 -3.02 -37.87 -6.70
CA PHE A 883 -3.90 -36.75 -7.05
C PHE A 883 -4.73 -36.21 -5.88
N ASN A 884 -4.65 -36.84 -4.69
CA ASN A 884 -5.42 -36.45 -3.51
C ASN A 884 -5.20 -35.01 -3.09
N TYR A 885 -6.21 -34.46 -2.43
CA TYR A 885 -6.06 -33.28 -1.59
C TYR A 885 -5.41 -33.65 -0.26
N TYR A 886 -4.58 -32.75 0.26
CA TYR A 886 -3.98 -32.87 1.59
C TYR A 886 -4.27 -31.61 2.38
N ILE A 887 -4.68 -31.74 3.64
CA ILE A 887 -5.09 -30.62 4.49
C ILE A 887 -4.31 -30.52 5.81
N GLY A 888 -3.27 -31.32 6.01
CA GLY A 888 -2.37 -31.18 7.15
C GLY A 888 -1.33 -30.07 6.95
N GLY A 889 -0.42 -29.91 7.89
CA GLY A 889 0.72 -29.04 7.84
C GLY A 889 0.39 -27.55 7.97
N PHE A 890 1.34 -26.74 7.65
CA PHE A 890 1.31 -25.29 7.86
C PHE A 890 0.13 -24.58 7.18
N SER A 891 -0.25 -24.99 5.98
CA SER A 891 -1.36 -24.41 5.21
C SER A 891 -2.73 -24.97 5.54
N GLY A 892 -2.81 -25.94 6.43
CA GLY A 892 -4.03 -26.64 6.78
C GLY A 892 -4.19 -26.84 8.28
N MET A 893 -4.44 -28.07 8.67
CA MET A 893 -4.51 -28.51 10.07
C MET A 893 -3.10 -28.68 10.63
N LYS A 894 -2.61 -27.64 11.32
CA LYS A 894 -1.22 -27.52 11.77
C LYS A 894 -0.79 -28.56 12.79
N GLY A 895 -1.74 -29.19 13.51
CA GLY A 895 -1.48 -30.26 14.47
C GLY A 895 -1.09 -31.60 13.83
N TYR A 896 -1.17 -31.70 12.50
CA TYR A 896 -0.85 -32.90 11.73
C TYR A 896 0.13 -32.57 10.63
N THR A 897 0.98 -33.53 10.23
CA THR A 897 1.85 -33.32 9.08
C THR A 897 1.03 -33.16 7.79
N PHE A 898 1.61 -32.50 6.81
CA PHE A 898 0.93 -32.15 5.56
C PHE A 898 0.30 -33.37 4.87
N TYR A 899 1.07 -34.45 4.71
CA TYR A 899 0.59 -35.69 4.06
C TYR A 899 -0.20 -36.61 4.98
N GLY A 900 -0.38 -36.26 6.26
CA GLY A 900 -1.12 -37.10 7.22
C GLY A 900 -2.61 -37.20 6.92
N LEU A 901 -3.22 -36.15 6.41
CA LEU A 901 -4.66 -36.05 6.09
C LEU A 901 -4.85 -35.88 4.57
N GLY A 902 -5.06 -36.96 3.85
CA GLY A 902 -5.23 -36.98 2.41
C GLY A 902 -6.48 -37.71 1.95
N GLY A 903 -7.12 -37.20 0.86
CA GLY A 903 -8.33 -37.82 0.29
C GLY A 903 -8.82 -37.14 -0.96
N ASN A 904 -9.85 -37.76 -1.60
CA ASN A 904 -10.51 -37.16 -2.76
C ASN A 904 -11.49 -36.07 -2.33
N GLU A 905 -11.98 -36.14 -1.12
CA GLU A 905 -12.94 -35.23 -0.53
C GLU A 905 -12.31 -34.52 0.67
N VAL A 906 -12.62 -33.26 0.86
CA VAL A 906 -12.11 -32.42 1.95
C VAL A 906 -13.24 -31.60 2.54
N ALA A 907 -13.27 -31.52 3.86
CA ALA A 907 -14.04 -30.51 4.58
C ALA A 907 -13.24 -30.07 5.82
N ARG A 908 -12.99 -28.78 5.97
CA ARG A 908 -12.29 -28.19 7.11
C ARG A 908 -12.94 -26.88 7.53
N ILE A 909 -13.07 -26.68 8.81
CA ILE A 909 -13.40 -25.40 9.44
C ILE A 909 -12.22 -24.99 10.31
N ASN A 910 -11.81 -23.73 10.22
CA ASN A 910 -10.89 -23.10 11.14
C ASN A 910 -11.57 -21.94 11.85
N LEU A 911 -11.38 -21.86 13.15
CA LEU A 911 -11.73 -20.71 13.97
C LEU A 911 -10.47 -20.15 14.59
N SER A 912 -10.17 -18.89 14.33
CA SER A 912 -9.00 -18.24 14.91
C SER A 912 -9.38 -16.91 15.56
N TYR A 913 -8.91 -16.72 16.80
CA TYR A 913 -9.05 -15.51 17.57
C TYR A 913 -7.69 -14.82 17.65
N ARG A 914 -7.61 -13.59 17.18
CA ARG A 914 -6.38 -12.78 17.11
C ARG A 914 -6.51 -11.53 17.95
N PHE A 915 -5.42 -11.19 18.64
CA PHE A 915 -5.38 -10.03 19.52
C PHE A 915 -3.94 -9.51 19.69
N PRO A 916 -3.75 -8.19 19.92
CA PRO A 916 -2.45 -7.63 20.24
C PRO A 916 -2.03 -8.02 21.65
N ILE A 917 -0.74 -8.36 21.83
CA ILE A 917 -0.09 -8.49 23.16
C ILE A 917 0.57 -7.16 23.52
N ILE A 918 1.31 -6.60 22.57
CA ILE A 918 1.99 -5.31 22.71
C ILE A 918 1.80 -4.56 21.39
N ASP A 919 1.20 -3.38 21.49
CA ASP A 919 1.02 -2.46 20.37
C ASP A 919 1.95 -1.25 20.60
N GLY A 920 3.13 -1.29 19.95
CA GLY A 920 4.17 -0.29 20.11
C GLY A 920 5.29 -0.74 21.08
N ILE A 921 6.20 -1.59 20.60
CA ILE A 921 7.37 -2.06 21.38
C ILE A 921 8.44 -0.97 21.43
N ASP A 922 8.64 -0.23 20.34
CA ASP A 922 9.65 0.83 20.16
C ASP A 922 11.06 0.40 20.61
N LEU A 923 11.53 -0.73 20.13
CA LEU A 923 12.84 -1.27 20.41
C LEU A 923 13.62 -1.50 19.13
N LYS A 924 14.81 -0.91 19.02
CA LYS A 924 15.74 -1.16 17.91
C LYS A 924 16.92 -2.00 18.40
N LEU A 925 17.14 -3.17 17.78
CA LEU A 925 18.31 -4.00 17.98
C LEU A 925 19.05 -4.18 16.65
N ALA A 926 20.28 -3.69 16.58
CA ALA A 926 21.08 -3.66 15.35
C ALA A 926 20.31 -3.01 14.18
N HIS A 927 19.97 -3.78 13.16
CA HIS A 927 19.24 -3.31 11.96
C HIS A 927 17.74 -3.61 12.00
N VAL A 928 17.21 -4.19 13.09
CA VAL A 928 15.80 -4.56 13.24
C VAL A 928 15.13 -3.64 14.26
N TYR A 929 14.03 -3.04 13.87
CA TYR A 929 13.11 -2.29 14.72
C TYR A 929 11.89 -3.16 15.01
N PHE A 930 11.58 -3.38 16.28
CA PHE A 930 10.45 -4.17 16.78
C PHE A 930 9.28 -3.23 17.03
N ASP A 931 8.17 -3.47 16.32
CA ASP A 931 7.00 -2.59 16.34
C ASP A 931 5.86 -3.18 17.18
N LYS A 932 5.33 -4.37 16.83
CA LYS A 932 4.13 -4.93 17.44
C LYS A 932 4.24 -6.43 17.64
N LEU A 933 3.65 -6.94 18.72
CA LEU A 933 3.52 -8.37 19.01
C LEU A 933 2.05 -8.76 19.09
N TYR A 934 1.63 -9.69 18.24
CA TYR A 934 0.30 -10.26 18.18
C TYR A 934 0.30 -11.72 18.58
N ALA A 935 -0.85 -12.19 19.10
CA ALA A 935 -1.11 -13.59 19.32
C ALA A 935 -2.37 -14.03 18.59
N SER A 936 -2.41 -15.30 18.24
CA SER A 936 -3.58 -15.97 17.74
C SER A 936 -3.75 -17.31 18.44
N VAL A 937 -4.98 -17.65 18.83
CA VAL A 937 -5.36 -19.00 19.22
C VAL A 937 -6.30 -19.51 18.14
N PHE A 938 -6.06 -20.73 17.69
CA PHE A 938 -6.88 -21.32 16.63
C PHE A 938 -7.29 -22.76 16.94
N PHE A 939 -8.39 -23.16 16.36
CA PHE A 939 -8.97 -24.49 16.43
C PHE A 939 -9.38 -24.93 15.03
N ASP A 940 -8.93 -26.09 14.61
CA ASP A 940 -9.32 -26.73 13.35
C ASP A 940 -10.18 -27.96 13.61
N TYR A 941 -11.19 -28.15 12.75
CA TYR A 941 -12.02 -29.33 12.68
C TYR A 941 -12.20 -29.72 11.22
N GLY A 942 -11.63 -30.85 10.81
CA GLY A 942 -11.60 -31.22 9.41
C GLY A 942 -11.23 -32.68 9.15
N ASN A 943 -11.50 -33.12 7.93
CA ASN A 943 -11.10 -34.45 7.43
C ASN A 943 -10.82 -34.38 5.93
N ALA A 944 -10.00 -35.31 5.46
CA ALA A 944 -9.85 -35.65 4.05
C ALA A 944 -10.09 -37.17 3.93
N TRP A 945 -10.91 -37.57 2.97
CA TRP A 945 -11.33 -39.00 2.87
C TRP A 945 -11.48 -39.44 1.41
N MET A 946 -11.44 -40.77 1.20
CA MET A 946 -11.53 -41.39 -0.12
C MET A 946 -12.93 -41.97 -0.43
N ASP A 947 -13.63 -42.52 0.55
CA ASP A 947 -14.90 -43.23 0.35
C ASP A 947 -16.02 -42.56 1.16
N LYS A 948 -16.42 -43.17 2.26
CA LYS A 948 -17.45 -42.62 3.16
C LYS A 948 -16.80 -42.11 4.42
N THR A 949 -17.29 -40.98 4.90
CA THR A 949 -16.90 -40.42 6.19
C THR A 949 -18.08 -40.09 7.04
N SER A 950 -17.90 -40.00 8.34
CA SER A 950 -18.87 -39.47 9.30
C SER A 950 -18.22 -38.30 10.06
N LEU A 951 -19.02 -37.45 10.69
CA LEU A 951 -18.50 -36.37 11.52
C LEU A 951 -17.61 -36.86 12.67
N LYS A 952 -17.72 -38.11 13.07
CA LYS A 952 -16.85 -38.72 14.11
C LYS A 952 -15.42 -38.99 13.62
N ASP A 953 -15.23 -39.10 12.32
CA ASP A 953 -13.94 -39.36 11.69
C ASP A 953 -13.10 -38.06 11.52
N PHE A 954 -13.76 -36.91 11.68
CA PHE A 954 -13.09 -35.60 11.60
C PHE A 954 -12.09 -35.45 12.72
N LYS A 955 -10.92 -34.93 12.37
CA LYS A 955 -9.81 -34.67 13.27
C LYS A 955 -9.86 -33.23 13.78
N LYS A 956 -9.27 -33.02 14.93
CA LYS A 956 -9.22 -31.72 15.60
C LYS A 956 -7.79 -31.39 15.95
N ASP A 957 -7.46 -30.16 15.84
CA ASP A 957 -6.28 -29.62 16.47
C ASP A 957 -6.55 -28.26 17.13
N ILE A 958 -5.64 -27.89 18.01
CA ILE A 958 -5.65 -26.60 18.65
C ILE A 958 -4.23 -26.04 18.61
N GLY A 959 -4.10 -24.78 18.37
CA GLY A 959 -2.80 -24.17 18.28
C GLY A 959 -2.74 -22.71 18.74
N PHE A 960 -1.52 -22.27 18.82
CA PHE A 960 -1.19 -20.90 19.21
C PHE A 960 -0.14 -20.36 18.25
N GLU A 961 -0.27 -19.10 17.86
CA GLU A 961 0.70 -18.42 17.02
C GLU A 961 1.10 -17.08 17.66
N LEU A 962 2.39 -16.82 17.69
CA LEU A 962 2.95 -15.49 17.96
C LEU A 962 3.42 -14.89 16.65
N ARG A 963 3.09 -13.65 16.43
CA ARG A 963 3.51 -12.89 15.26
C ARG A 963 4.10 -11.56 15.70
N LEU A 964 5.33 -11.34 15.30
CA LEU A 964 6.10 -10.14 15.59
C LEU A 964 6.26 -9.34 14.29
N GLU A 965 5.74 -8.13 14.30
CA GLU A 965 5.97 -7.15 13.24
C GLU A 965 7.22 -6.36 13.55
N THR A 966 8.10 -6.32 12.58
CA THR A 966 9.37 -5.61 12.67
C THR A 966 9.65 -4.88 11.37
N PHE A 967 10.59 -3.94 11.41
CA PHE A 967 11.18 -3.34 10.23
C PHE A 967 12.68 -3.62 10.23
N SER A 968 13.17 -4.24 9.17
CA SER A 968 14.60 -4.46 8.96
C SER A 968 15.18 -3.32 8.13
N PHE A 969 16.41 -2.90 8.44
CA PHE A 969 17.11 -1.84 7.71
C PHE A 969 16.25 -0.56 7.51
N TYR A 970 15.45 -0.21 8.53
CA TYR A 970 14.49 0.90 8.63
C TYR A 970 13.19 0.72 7.83
N MET A 971 13.26 0.57 6.51
CA MET A 971 12.08 0.71 5.63
C MET A 971 11.42 -0.62 5.27
N TYR A 972 12.04 -1.73 5.61
CA TYR A 972 11.62 -3.03 5.10
C TYR A 972 10.77 -3.80 6.12
N PRO A 973 9.45 -3.91 5.94
CA PRO A 973 8.59 -4.69 6.83
C PRO A 973 9.04 -6.14 6.87
N THR A 974 9.34 -6.65 8.04
CA THR A 974 9.76 -8.03 8.26
C THR A 974 8.84 -8.66 9.29
N ARG A 975 8.25 -9.79 8.94
CA ARG A 975 7.36 -10.54 9.83
C ARG A 975 8.02 -11.80 10.30
N ILE A 976 8.01 -11.97 11.62
CA ILE A 976 8.51 -13.17 12.29
C ILE A 976 7.29 -13.82 12.92
N PHE A 977 7.03 -15.07 12.57
CA PHE A 977 5.97 -15.83 13.21
C PHE A 977 6.50 -17.16 13.74
N LEU A 978 5.95 -17.55 14.89
CA LEU A 978 6.13 -18.86 15.49
C LEU A 978 4.76 -19.46 15.76
N SER A 979 4.44 -20.53 15.08
CA SER A 979 3.16 -21.23 15.24
C SER A 979 3.41 -22.62 15.80
N THR A 980 2.58 -23.04 16.75
CA THR A 980 2.59 -24.40 17.30
C THR A 980 1.18 -24.91 17.40
N ALA A 981 0.99 -26.20 17.13
CA ALA A 981 -0.30 -26.85 17.20
C ALA A 981 -0.19 -28.28 17.74
N TYR A 982 -1.22 -28.73 18.41
CA TYR A 982 -1.35 -30.07 18.97
C TYR A 982 -2.51 -30.82 18.32
N GLY A 983 -2.22 -31.95 17.67
CA GLY A 983 -3.23 -32.83 17.11
C GLY A 983 -3.99 -33.58 18.23
N LEU A 984 -5.29 -33.33 18.38
CA LEU A 984 -6.11 -33.88 19.46
C LEU A 984 -6.51 -35.34 19.23
N ASP A 985 -6.60 -35.78 17.98
CA ASP A 985 -7.03 -37.12 17.60
C ASP A 985 -5.83 -37.89 17.04
N GLU A 986 -5.71 -39.16 17.48
CA GLU A 986 -4.65 -40.07 17.01
C GLU A 986 -5.20 -40.98 15.89
N PHE A 987 -4.43 -41.18 14.85
CA PHE A 987 -4.74 -42.12 13.78
C PHE A 987 -3.47 -42.59 13.09
N SER A 988 -3.57 -43.67 12.29
CA SER A 988 -2.45 -44.27 11.61
C SER A 988 -2.74 -44.41 10.11
N ASN A 989 -1.77 -44.09 9.28
CA ASN A 989 -1.80 -44.37 7.85
C ASN A 989 -0.59 -45.18 7.41
N ILE A 990 -0.72 -45.97 6.36
CA ILE A 990 0.37 -46.75 5.80
C ILE A 990 0.95 -45.99 4.59
N TYR A 991 2.24 -45.63 4.71
CA TYR A 991 3.00 -45.05 3.62
C TYR A 991 4.21 -45.91 3.35
N ASN A 992 4.45 -46.36 2.09
CA ASN A 992 5.54 -47.18 1.68
C ASN A 992 5.70 -48.41 2.60
N LYS A 993 4.63 -49.15 2.86
CA LYS A 993 4.57 -50.34 3.74
C LYS A 993 4.93 -50.07 5.21
N LYS A 994 5.13 -48.82 5.62
CA LYS A 994 5.36 -48.42 7.03
C LYS A 994 4.10 -47.81 7.61
N LEU A 995 3.73 -48.31 8.79
CA LEU A 995 2.67 -47.68 9.59
C LEU A 995 3.21 -46.44 10.26
N ILE A 996 2.61 -45.27 9.95
CA ILE A 996 2.96 -43.98 10.55
C ILE A 996 1.79 -43.52 11.40
N ASN A 997 2.04 -43.17 12.66
CA ASN A 997 1.08 -42.65 13.59
C ASN A 997 1.12 -41.14 13.55
N PHE A 998 -0.04 -40.51 13.52
CA PHE A 998 -0.22 -39.07 13.50
C PHE A 998 -1.08 -38.64 14.71
N GLY A 999 -0.88 -37.40 15.15
CA GLY A 999 -1.62 -36.78 16.24
C GLY A 999 -1.00 -37.02 17.62
N LYS A 1000 -1.57 -36.35 18.65
CA LYS A 1000 -1.10 -36.30 20.04
C LYS A 1000 0.38 -35.91 20.20
N GLU A 1001 0.83 -35.04 19.29
CA GLU A 1001 2.16 -34.46 19.30
C GLU A 1001 2.10 -32.97 18.96
N TRP A 1002 3.11 -32.22 19.43
CA TRP A 1002 3.28 -30.81 19.08
C TRP A 1002 4.03 -30.68 17.75
N LYS A 1003 3.49 -29.86 16.87
CA LYS A 1003 4.15 -29.42 15.65
C LYS A 1003 4.54 -27.96 15.78
N PHE A 1004 5.67 -27.60 15.17
CA PHE A 1004 6.24 -26.24 15.25
C PHE A 1004 6.55 -25.74 13.86
N TYR A 1005 6.18 -24.47 13.62
CA TYR A 1005 6.41 -23.77 12.37
C TYR A 1005 7.04 -22.42 12.65
N LEU A 1006 8.09 -22.09 11.91
CA LEU A 1006 8.79 -20.81 12.00
C LEU A 1006 8.85 -20.15 10.63
N GLY A 1007 8.53 -18.87 10.56
CA GLY A 1007 8.75 -18.05 9.38
C GLY A 1007 9.39 -16.72 9.71
N ILE A 1008 10.31 -16.30 8.84
CA ILE A 1008 10.84 -14.94 8.80
C ILE A 1008 10.68 -14.47 7.36
N LEU A 1009 9.72 -13.62 7.13
CA LEU A 1009 9.31 -13.21 5.80
C LEU A 1009 9.29 -11.70 5.69
N PHE A 1010 9.51 -11.29 4.47
CA PHE A 1010 9.65 -9.90 4.10
C PHE A 1010 8.40 -9.44 3.35
N GLY A 1011 7.59 -8.62 4.02
CA GLY A 1011 6.45 -7.99 3.38
C GLY A 1011 5.22 -8.84 3.08
N PHE A 1012 5.14 -10.12 3.51
CA PHE A 1012 4.05 -11.02 3.11
C PHE A 1012 2.99 -11.26 4.15
N ASP A 1013 1.77 -11.44 3.66
CA ASP A 1013 0.74 -12.15 4.39
C ASP A 1013 0.78 -13.63 4.02
N ILE A 1014 1.17 -14.47 4.97
CA ILE A 1014 1.24 -15.93 4.79
C ILE A 1014 -0.14 -16.53 4.54
N PHE A 1015 -1.20 -15.84 4.94
CA PHE A 1015 -2.58 -16.29 4.74
C PHE A 1015 -3.11 -16.02 3.34
N ASP A 1016 -2.46 -15.16 2.54
CA ASP A 1016 -2.75 -15.00 1.11
C ASP A 1016 -2.08 -16.08 0.24
N ILE A 1017 -1.27 -16.94 0.86
CA ILE A 1017 -0.62 -18.08 0.19
C ILE A 1017 -1.55 -19.30 0.05
N ASN A 1018 -2.77 -19.25 0.56
CA ASN A 1018 -3.72 -20.36 0.48
C ASN A 1018 -4.59 -20.35 -0.77
#